data_52ec0164a8da0eda9449a5f9d4fddf06
#
_entry.id   52ec0164a8da0eda9449a5f9d4fddf06
#
_cell.length_a   1.000
_cell.length_b   1.000
_cell.length_c   1.000
_cell.angle_alpha   90.00
_cell.angle_beta   90.00
_cell.angle_gamma   90.00
#
_symmetry.space_group_name_H-M   'P 1'
#
loop_
_entity.id
_entity.type
_entity.pdbx_description
1 polymer ?
#
loop_
_entity_poly.entity_id
_entity_poly.type
_entity_poly.pdbx_seq_one_letter_code
_entity_poly.pdbx_strand_id
1 'polypeptide(L)'
;MNEKRVYTFGNGKAEGKADMRNLLGGKGANLAEMNLIGVPVPPGFTITTDVCNEYFEKGKEKVVALLKAEVEQSVKHIETLMNSKFGDVQNPLLVSVRSGARASMPGMMDTILNLGLNDEVVEGLAKKTGNERFAYDSYRRFVQMYGDVVLGMKPVNKTDIDPFEAIIQQVKAERGIKLDNEMNVDELKKLVLLFKEAIKKQTGKDFPTDPMEQLWGAICAVFDSWMNERAILYRKMEGIPAEWGTAVTVMAMVFGNMGNTSATGVCFSRDAATGENIFNGEYLVNAQGEDVVAGIRTPQQITKEGSRRWAAQQEIPEEERVSKYPSMEEAMPEIFAQLNGLQDKLEHHYHDMQDMEFTVQEGKLWFLQTRNGKRTGTAMVKIAMDLLAEGEIDEKTALMRCEPNKLDELLHPVFDKEAKKAAKVLTRGLPASPGAACGQIVFFADDAEEWHAKGHQVVMVRIETSPEDLAGMSAAEGILTARGGMTSHAAVVARGMGKCCVSGAGAINVNYKNRTVEIDGVLLKEGDYLSINGSTGEVYLGKVETKPAEMTGDFAALMDLCSKHTKLVVRTNADTPHDAEVARKFGAVGIGLCRTEHMFFDADKIKAMREMILADSKEGREKALEKLLPYQTKDFYGILKAMNGYPVNIRLIDPPLHEFVPHDLEGQQIMADEMGVSVQEIQQRVNSLSEHNPMLGHRGCRLGNTYPEITAMQTKAILGAAVQLKKEGMEPHPEIMVPLIGIVNEFDAQEEVIRKTAKELFATEGVEVPFRVGTMIEIPRAALTADIIAKKAEYFSFGTNDLTQMTFGYSRDDISSFLPVYLEKKILSVDPFQVLDQNGVGQLVKMAVEKGRATRPELVCGICGEHGGEPSSVKFCHRVGLNYVSCSPFRVPIARLAAAQAAVEE
;
A
#
# COMPACT_ATOMS: atom_id res chain seq x y z
N MET A 1 -29.66 33.54 -4.43
CA MET A 1 -28.38 33.94 -5.07
C MET A 1 -28.02 32.80 -6.02
N ASN A 2 -27.85 33.08 -7.33
CA ASN A 2 -27.37 32.04 -8.25
C ASN A 2 -25.95 31.66 -7.81
N GLU A 3 -25.73 30.46 -7.35
CA GLU A 3 -24.41 29.97 -7.08
C GLU A 3 -23.61 29.95 -8.39
N LYS A 4 -22.43 30.57 -8.34
CA LYS A 4 -21.50 30.63 -9.48
C LYS A 4 -21.01 29.22 -9.82
N ARG A 5 -21.12 28.79 -11.09
CA ARG A 5 -20.79 27.45 -11.55
C ARG A 5 -19.55 27.38 -12.42
N VAL A 6 -19.11 28.52 -12.97
CA VAL A 6 -17.98 28.60 -13.90
C VAL A 6 -16.97 29.65 -13.42
N TYR A 7 -15.72 29.26 -13.33
CA TYR A 7 -14.61 30.06 -12.82
C TYR A 7 -13.53 30.21 -13.89
N THR A 8 -13.28 31.46 -14.31
CA THR A 8 -12.30 31.77 -15.37
C THR A 8 -10.91 32.01 -14.80
N PHE A 9 -9.89 31.77 -15.63
CA PHE A 9 -8.49 32.10 -15.37
C PHE A 9 -7.77 32.47 -16.68
N GLY A 10 -6.74 33.31 -16.57
CA GLY A 10 -5.90 33.73 -17.70
C GLY A 10 -5.22 35.08 -17.45
N ASN A 11 -4.06 35.24 -18.06
CA ASN A 11 -3.28 36.50 -18.03
C ASN A 11 -3.03 37.05 -16.63
N GLY A 12 -2.62 36.22 -15.69
CA GLY A 12 -2.30 36.63 -14.31
C GLY A 12 -3.51 36.87 -13.42
N LYS A 13 -4.73 36.53 -13.87
CA LYS A 13 -5.97 36.69 -13.11
C LYS A 13 -6.72 35.36 -13.06
N ALA A 14 -7.34 35.08 -11.91
CA ALA A 14 -8.21 33.93 -11.75
C ALA A 14 -9.30 34.21 -10.74
N GLU A 15 -10.47 33.61 -10.95
CA GLU A 15 -11.60 33.70 -10.02
C GLU A 15 -11.55 32.63 -8.94
N GLY A 16 -10.74 31.58 -9.16
CA GLY A 16 -10.44 30.51 -8.22
C GLY A 16 -9.04 30.61 -7.62
N LYS A 17 -8.74 29.75 -6.66
CA LYS A 17 -7.42 29.62 -6.02
C LYS A 17 -7.21 28.19 -5.46
N ALA A 18 -6.02 27.88 -4.95
CA ALA A 18 -5.60 26.55 -4.51
C ALA A 18 -6.49 25.91 -3.43
N ASP A 19 -7.02 26.69 -2.49
CA ASP A 19 -7.89 26.21 -1.40
C ASP A 19 -9.30 25.79 -1.87
N MET A 20 -9.69 26.17 -3.10
CA MET A 20 -10.98 25.80 -3.69
C MET A 20 -10.96 24.41 -4.35
N ARG A 21 -10.06 23.53 -3.93
CA ARG A 21 -9.90 22.19 -4.51
C ARG A 21 -11.18 21.35 -4.47
N ASN A 22 -11.99 21.52 -3.44
CA ASN A 22 -13.26 20.80 -3.33
C ASN A 22 -14.25 21.21 -4.41
N LEU A 23 -14.20 22.46 -4.85
CA LEU A 23 -15.12 23.03 -5.84
C LEU A 23 -14.58 22.92 -7.28
N LEU A 24 -13.30 23.21 -7.47
CA LEU A 24 -12.66 23.28 -8.80
C LEU A 24 -11.91 22.02 -9.20
N GLY A 25 -11.88 21.00 -8.30
CA GLY A 25 -11.00 19.86 -8.47
C GLY A 25 -9.52 20.25 -8.29
N GLY A 26 -8.65 19.26 -8.20
CA GLY A 26 -7.22 19.53 -8.05
C GLY A 26 -6.60 20.28 -9.23
N LYS A 27 -6.99 19.91 -10.45
CA LYS A 27 -6.46 20.52 -11.68
C LYS A 27 -6.92 21.96 -11.84
N GLY A 28 -8.22 22.25 -11.70
CA GLY A 28 -8.78 23.59 -11.86
C GLY A 28 -8.25 24.57 -10.79
N ALA A 29 -8.16 24.13 -9.54
CA ALA A 29 -7.62 24.94 -8.46
C ALA A 29 -6.14 25.29 -8.68
N ASN A 30 -5.31 24.34 -9.10
CA ASN A 30 -3.90 24.56 -9.36
C ASN A 30 -3.66 25.43 -10.61
N LEU A 31 -4.45 25.29 -11.67
CA LEU A 31 -4.38 26.17 -12.84
C LEU A 31 -4.70 27.61 -12.49
N ALA A 32 -5.73 27.83 -11.68
CA ALA A 32 -6.09 29.15 -11.16
C ALA A 32 -4.95 29.74 -10.32
N GLU A 33 -4.41 28.95 -9.38
CA GLU A 33 -3.32 29.38 -8.49
C GLU A 33 -2.04 29.73 -9.26
N MET A 34 -1.61 28.86 -10.17
CA MET A 34 -0.45 29.11 -11.05
C MET A 34 -0.59 30.45 -11.78
N ASN A 35 -1.79 30.74 -12.27
CA ASN A 35 -2.08 32.00 -12.96
C ASN A 35 -1.90 33.20 -12.03
N LEU A 36 -2.45 33.14 -10.79
CA LEU A 36 -2.35 34.22 -9.79
C LEU A 36 -0.91 34.51 -9.40
N ILE A 37 -0.05 33.48 -9.31
CA ILE A 37 1.36 33.65 -8.97
C ILE A 37 2.25 33.98 -10.18
N GLY A 38 1.66 34.15 -11.36
CA GLY A 38 2.38 34.61 -12.55
C GLY A 38 3.13 33.51 -13.31
N VAL A 39 2.74 32.25 -13.14
CA VAL A 39 3.19 31.14 -14.00
C VAL A 39 2.40 31.20 -15.31
N PRO A 40 3.05 31.06 -16.50
CA PRO A 40 2.36 31.14 -17.77
C PRO A 40 1.46 29.93 -17.98
N VAL A 41 0.15 30.13 -17.90
CA VAL A 41 -0.89 29.11 -18.08
C VAL A 41 -1.79 29.54 -19.23
N PRO A 42 -2.14 28.66 -20.17
CA PRO A 42 -3.13 28.98 -21.18
C PRO A 42 -4.47 29.37 -20.53
N PRO A 43 -5.15 30.41 -21.04
CA PRO A 43 -6.41 30.83 -20.43
C PRO A 43 -7.49 29.77 -20.57
N GLY A 44 -8.37 29.74 -19.58
CA GLY A 44 -9.44 28.75 -19.53
C GLY A 44 -10.50 29.07 -18.50
N PHE A 45 -11.35 28.10 -18.25
CA PHE A 45 -12.35 28.10 -17.19
C PHE A 45 -12.61 26.72 -16.64
N THR A 46 -13.08 26.65 -15.40
CA THR A 46 -13.43 25.40 -14.73
C THR A 46 -14.91 25.40 -14.35
N ILE A 47 -15.63 24.37 -14.74
CA ILE A 47 -16.99 24.06 -14.28
C ILE A 47 -16.87 23.22 -13.02
N THR A 48 -17.60 23.58 -11.98
CA THR A 48 -17.41 23.04 -10.63
C THR A 48 -17.81 21.57 -10.47
N THR A 49 -17.28 20.93 -9.45
CA THR A 49 -17.62 19.53 -9.09
C THR A 49 -19.10 19.35 -8.74
N ASP A 50 -19.73 20.36 -8.14
CA ASP A 50 -21.15 20.31 -7.78
C ASP A 50 -22.05 20.18 -9.01
N VAL A 51 -21.64 20.76 -10.14
CA VAL A 51 -22.35 20.61 -11.41
C VAL A 51 -22.37 19.16 -11.90
N CYS A 52 -21.33 18.38 -11.61
CA CYS A 52 -21.31 16.94 -11.91
C CYS A 52 -22.45 16.20 -11.18
N ASN A 53 -22.68 16.51 -9.92
CA ASN A 53 -23.78 15.95 -9.15
C ASN A 53 -25.14 16.42 -9.71
N GLU A 54 -25.27 17.73 -9.98
CA GLU A 54 -26.49 18.26 -10.65
C GLU A 54 -26.76 17.58 -11.99
N TYR A 55 -25.71 17.26 -12.75
CA TYR A 55 -25.80 16.58 -14.05
C TYR A 55 -26.44 15.19 -13.95
N PHE A 56 -26.05 14.41 -12.96
CA PHE A 56 -26.64 13.09 -12.72
C PHE A 56 -28.03 13.15 -12.08
N GLU A 57 -28.29 14.17 -11.26
CA GLU A 57 -29.60 14.37 -10.60
C GLU A 57 -30.68 14.95 -11.52
N LYS A 58 -30.35 16.02 -12.27
CA LYS A 58 -31.30 16.82 -13.06
C LYS A 58 -31.36 16.43 -14.53
N GLY A 59 -30.35 15.73 -15.00
CA GLY A 59 -30.19 15.32 -16.39
C GLY A 59 -29.44 16.31 -17.26
N LYS A 60 -28.82 15.80 -18.30
CA LYS A 60 -27.96 16.48 -19.28
C LYS A 60 -28.54 17.80 -19.82
N GLU A 61 -29.75 17.73 -20.38
CA GLU A 61 -30.37 18.87 -21.08
C GLU A 61 -30.59 20.07 -20.15
N LYS A 62 -31.05 19.81 -18.92
CA LYS A 62 -31.29 20.87 -17.92
C LYS A 62 -30.01 21.56 -17.50
N VAL A 63 -28.95 20.77 -17.25
CA VAL A 63 -27.66 21.30 -16.81
C VAL A 63 -26.97 22.08 -17.92
N VAL A 64 -27.02 21.60 -19.17
CA VAL A 64 -26.51 22.34 -20.31
C VAL A 64 -27.23 23.68 -20.44
N ALA A 65 -28.57 23.71 -20.31
CA ALA A 65 -29.34 24.97 -20.36
C ALA A 65 -28.96 25.95 -19.24
N LEU A 66 -28.71 25.43 -18.02
CA LEU A 66 -28.28 26.24 -16.87
C LEU A 66 -26.89 26.87 -17.08
N LEU A 67 -25.97 26.15 -17.70
CA LEU A 67 -24.59 26.57 -17.89
C LEU A 67 -24.36 27.44 -19.12
N LYS A 68 -25.31 27.43 -20.08
CA LYS A 68 -25.09 27.97 -21.43
C LYS A 68 -24.53 29.39 -21.44
N ALA A 69 -25.12 30.30 -20.69
CA ALA A 69 -24.70 31.70 -20.64
C ALA A 69 -23.28 31.89 -20.04
N GLU A 70 -22.99 31.19 -18.95
CA GLU A 70 -21.68 31.29 -18.28
C GLU A 70 -20.57 30.67 -19.16
N VAL A 71 -20.83 29.53 -19.80
CA VAL A 71 -19.87 28.88 -20.70
C VAL A 71 -19.62 29.72 -21.95
N GLU A 72 -20.65 30.24 -22.61
CA GLU A 72 -20.47 31.12 -23.78
C GLU A 72 -19.68 32.38 -23.43
N GLN A 73 -19.92 32.99 -22.26
CA GLN A 73 -19.15 34.13 -21.78
C GLN A 73 -17.69 33.76 -21.49
N SER A 74 -17.46 32.58 -20.94
CA SER A 74 -16.11 32.08 -20.62
C SER A 74 -15.34 31.74 -21.90
N VAL A 75 -15.98 31.23 -22.94
CA VAL A 75 -15.35 31.04 -24.26
C VAL A 75 -14.92 32.39 -24.85
N LYS A 76 -15.76 33.41 -24.79
CA LYS A 76 -15.39 34.77 -25.23
C LYS A 76 -14.22 35.35 -24.42
N HIS A 77 -14.12 35.01 -23.15
CA HIS A 77 -12.98 35.41 -22.34
C HIS A 77 -11.66 34.77 -22.87
N ILE A 78 -11.68 33.48 -23.20
CA ILE A 78 -10.51 32.82 -23.81
C ILE A 78 -10.17 33.44 -25.17
N GLU A 79 -11.19 33.66 -26.02
CA GLU A 79 -11.02 34.28 -27.33
C GLU A 79 -10.31 35.62 -27.26
N THR A 80 -10.71 36.47 -26.28
CA THR A 80 -10.11 37.78 -26.04
C THR A 80 -8.66 37.65 -25.63
N LEU A 81 -8.33 36.75 -24.70
CA LEU A 81 -6.97 36.59 -24.19
C LEU A 81 -6.01 35.96 -25.20
N MET A 82 -6.54 35.07 -26.06
CA MET A 82 -5.75 34.40 -27.10
C MET A 82 -5.73 35.19 -28.43
N ASN A 83 -6.48 36.26 -28.53
CA ASN A 83 -6.66 37.02 -29.78
C ASN A 83 -7.01 36.11 -30.98
N SER A 84 -7.92 35.15 -30.76
CA SER A 84 -8.37 34.18 -31.74
C SER A 84 -9.81 33.79 -31.43
N LYS A 85 -10.53 33.19 -32.38
CA LYS A 85 -11.95 32.92 -32.21
C LYS A 85 -12.25 31.44 -32.39
N PHE A 86 -13.08 30.91 -31.50
CA PHE A 86 -13.51 29.51 -31.52
C PHE A 86 -14.39 29.24 -32.75
N GLY A 87 -13.92 28.33 -33.60
CA GLY A 87 -14.57 28.01 -34.87
C GLY A 87 -14.32 29.01 -36.02
N ASP A 88 -13.46 29.98 -35.88
CA ASP A 88 -13.08 30.91 -36.94
C ASP A 88 -12.22 30.22 -37.99
N VAL A 89 -12.55 30.38 -39.25
CA VAL A 89 -11.81 29.79 -40.37
C VAL A 89 -10.46 30.49 -40.62
N GLN A 90 -10.32 31.77 -40.28
CA GLN A 90 -9.09 32.54 -40.52
C GLN A 90 -8.09 32.50 -39.37
N ASN A 91 -8.60 32.64 -38.18
CA ASN A 91 -7.79 32.68 -36.95
C ASN A 91 -8.39 31.78 -35.85
N PRO A 92 -8.33 30.46 -36.02
CA PRO A 92 -9.04 29.55 -35.15
C PRO A 92 -8.41 29.48 -33.74
N LEU A 93 -9.27 29.50 -32.72
CA LEU A 93 -8.99 29.06 -31.37
C LEU A 93 -9.37 27.59 -31.25
N LEU A 94 -8.47 26.76 -30.74
CA LEU A 94 -8.79 25.39 -30.34
C LEU A 94 -8.73 25.28 -28.81
N VAL A 95 -9.56 24.42 -28.24
CA VAL A 95 -9.60 24.20 -26.79
C VAL A 95 -9.50 22.72 -26.44
N SER A 96 -9.06 22.43 -25.22
CA SER A 96 -9.13 21.12 -24.60
C SER A 96 -10.22 21.09 -23.54
N VAL A 97 -10.82 19.93 -23.32
CA VAL A 97 -11.76 19.66 -22.22
C VAL A 97 -11.20 18.53 -21.38
N ARG A 98 -10.97 18.79 -20.11
CA ARG A 98 -10.26 17.89 -19.19
C ARG A 98 -11.04 17.68 -17.90
N SER A 99 -11.00 16.47 -17.37
CA SER A 99 -11.52 16.16 -16.04
C SER A 99 -10.62 16.70 -14.93
N GLY A 100 -11.22 17.01 -13.78
CA GLY A 100 -10.51 17.49 -12.60
C GLY A 100 -11.18 17.05 -11.30
N ALA A 101 -10.94 15.83 -10.82
CA ALA A 101 -11.46 15.37 -9.54
C ALA A 101 -10.71 16.02 -8.35
N ARG A 102 -11.31 15.98 -7.16
CA ARG A 102 -10.67 16.43 -5.90
C ARG A 102 -9.42 15.63 -5.58
N ALA A 103 -9.46 14.32 -5.82
CA ALA A 103 -8.31 13.42 -5.74
C ALA A 103 -7.73 13.12 -7.13
N SER A 104 -6.43 12.86 -7.20
CA SER A 104 -5.78 12.47 -8.46
C SER A 104 -6.22 11.08 -8.88
N MET A 105 -6.77 10.95 -10.08
CA MET A 105 -7.25 9.70 -10.68
C MET A 105 -6.62 9.49 -12.07
N PRO A 106 -5.33 9.18 -12.18
CA PRO A 106 -4.60 9.13 -13.44
C PRO A 106 -5.18 8.09 -14.40
N GLY A 107 -5.52 8.50 -15.63
CA GLY A 107 -6.03 7.61 -16.67
C GLY A 107 -7.46 7.09 -16.46
N MET A 108 -8.13 7.48 -15.36
CA MET A 108 -9.47 6.95 -15.03
C MET A 108 -10.60 7.70 -15.72
N MET A 109 -10.40 8.97 -16.05
CA MET A 109 -11.39 9.83 -16.68
C MET A 109 -10.87 10.39 -18.00
N ASP A 110 -11.80 10.84 -18.84
CA ASP A 110 -11.53 11.20 -20.21
C ASP A 110 -11.03 12.65 -20.38
N THR A 111 -10.30 12.88 -21.47
CA THR A 111 -9.80 14.18 -21.93
C THR A 111 -10.04 14.28 -23.43
N ILE A 112 -10.48 15.42 -23.92
CA ILE A 112 -10.67 15.68 -25.35
C ILE A 112 -9.84 16.90 -25.73
N LEU A 113 -9.02 16.77 -26.79
CA LEU A 113 -8.12 17.80 -27.29
C LEU A 113 -8.56 18.31 -28.64
N ASN A 114 -8.08 19.48 -29.05
CA ASN A 114 -8.25 20.06 -30.39
C ASN A 114 -9.72 20.37 -30.79
N LEU A 115 -10.58 20.63 -29.80
CA LEU A 115 -11.95 21.04 -30.13
C LEU A 115 -11.99 22.36 -30.90
N GLY A 116 -12.92 22.45 -31.82
CA GLY A 116 -13.08 23.57 -32.70
C GLY A 116 -12.73 23.28 -34.19
N LEU A 117 -12.07 22.13 -34.43
CA LEU A 117 -11.71 21.70 -35.78
C LEU A 117 -12.92 21.10 -36.53
N ASN A 118 -13.05 21.50 -37.80
CA ASN A 118 -13.92 20.92 -38.83
C ASN A 118 -13.22 21.05 -40.18
N ASP A 119 -13.88 20.67 -41.26
CA ASP A 119 -13.27 20.66 -42.59
C ASP A 119 -12.86 22.04 -43.12
N GLU A 120 -13.51 23.12 -42.67
CA GLU A 120 -13.17 24.51 -43.02
C GLU A 120 -12.09 25.08 -42.09
N VAL A 121 -12.23 24.85 -40.80
CA VAL A 121 -11.29 25.38 -39.76
C VAL A 121 -9.92 24.77 -39.88
N VAL A 122 -9.77 23.48 -40.26
CA VAL A 122 -8.49 22.83 -40.50
C VAL A 122 -7.66 23.51 -41.61
N GLU A 123 -8.33 23.94 -42.68
CA GLU A 123 -7.69 24.69 -43.77
C GLU A 123 -7.18 26.06 -43.29
N GLY A 124 -7.97 26.73 -42.43
CA GLY A 124 -7.54 27.98 -41.79
C GLY A 124 -6.35 27.79 -40.84
N LEU A 125 -6.37 26.72 -40.07
CA LEU A 125 -5.24 26.37 -39.21
C LEU A 125 -3.98 26.08 -40.01
N ALA A 126 -4.09 25.33 -41.12
CA ALA A 126 -3.00 25.04 -42.04
C ALA A 126 -2.36 26.32 -42.62
N LYS A 127 -3.20 27.24 -43.05
CA LYS A 127 -2.74 28.55 -43.60
C LYS A 127 -2.09 29.42 -42.53
N LYS A 128 -2.70 29.49 -41.33
CA LYS A 128 -2.18 30.28 -40.21
C LYS A 128 -0.82 29.82 -39.76
N THR A 129 -0.63 28.51 -39.65
CA THR A 129 0.60 27.90 -39.16
C THR A 129 1.68 27.69 -40.24
N GLY A 130 1.27 27.76 -41.53
CA GLY A 130 2.14 27.33 -42.64
C GLY A 130 2.52 25.86 -42.62
N ASN A 131 1.80 25.05 -41.85
CA ASN A 131 2.08 23.62 -41.65
C ASN A 131 0.83 22.78 -41.79
N GLU A 132 0.55 22.39 -43.04
CA GLU A 132 -0.62 21.59 -43.38
C GLU A 132 -0.63 20.22 -42.71
N ARG A 133 0.56 19.61 -42.56
CA ARG A 133 0.70 18.33 -41.86
C ARG A 133 0.27 18.42 -40.41
N PHE A 134 0.72 19.44 -39.68
CA PHE A 134 0.31 19.70 -38.31
C PHE A 134 -1.20 19.87 -38.18
N ALA A 135 -1.79 20.66 -39.06
CA ALA A 135 -3.23 20.91 -39.00
C ALA A 135 -4.04 19.63 -39.18
N TYR A 136 -3.69 18.81 -40.18
CA TYR A 136 -4.43 17.57 -40.44
C TYR A 136 -4.12 16.45 -39.44
N ASP A 137 -2.91 16.39 -38.83
CA ASP A 137 -2.62 15.48 -37.72
C ASP A 137 -3.42 15.86 -36.47
N SER A 138 -3.52 17.14 -36.16
CA SER A 138 -4.40 17.63 -35.08
C SER A 138 -5.87 17.29 -35.33
N TYR A 139 -6.32 17.40 -36.55
CA TYR A 139 -7.70 17.07 -36.92
C TYR A 139 -7.98 15.56 -36.86
N ARG A 140 -7.06 14.74 -37.35
CA ARG A 140 -7.14 13.29 -37.27
C ARG A 140 -7.24 12.85 -35.79
N ARG A 141 -6.36 13.37 -34.95
CA ARG A 141 -6.37 13.08 -33.49
C ARG A 141 -7.68 13.52 -32.83
N PHE A 142 -8.20 14.68 -33.19
CA PHE A 142 -9.48 15.15 -32.67
C PHE A 142 -10.64 14.25 -33.06
N VAL A 143 -10.75 13.89 -34.33
CA VAL A 143 -11.84 13.00 -34.81
C VAL A 143 -11.77 11.63 -34.14
N GLN A 144 -10.57 11.07 -33.99
CA GLN A 144 -10.34 9.82 -33.28
C GLN A 144 -10.79 9.92 -31.82
N MET A 145 -10.28 10.90 -31.08
CA MET A 145 -10.56 11.06 -29.66
C MET A 145 -12.03 11.39 -29.39
N TYR A 146 -12.62 12.26 -30.18
CA TYR A 146 -14.04 12.60 -30.07
C TYR A 146 -14.94 11.42 -30.42
N GLY A 147 -14.60 10.67 -31.47
CA GLY A 147 -15.28 9.44 -31.84
C GLY A 147 -15.26 8.37 -30.77
N ASP A 148 -14.09 8.17 -30.14
CA ASP A 148 -13.94 7.20 -29.05
C ASP A 148 -14.68 7.65 -27.78
N VAL A 149 -14.39 8.87 -27.29
CA VAL A 149 -14.85 9.35 -25.99
C VAL A 149 -16.29 9.84 -26.01
N VAL A 150 -16.65 10.68 -26.99
CA VAL A 150 -17.96 11.37 -27.01
C VAL A 150 -19.00 10.57 -27.74
N LEU A 151 -18.66 9.99 -28.92
CA LEU A 151 -19.58 9.24 -29.73
C LEU A 151 -19.64 7.75 -29.41
N GLY A 152 -18.73 7.27 -28.59
CA GLY A 152 -18.76 5.90 -28.05
C GLY A 152 -18.33 4.81 -29.03
N MET A 153 -17.47 5.16 -30.00
CA MET A 153 -16.92 4.19 -30.94
C MET A 153 -15.85 3.33 -30.24
N LYS A 154 -16.26 2.16 -29.79
CA LYS A 154 -15.44 1.19 -29.04
C LYS A 154 -15.34 -0.13 -29.81
N PRO A 155 -14.33 -0.97 -29.50
CA PRO A 155 -14.30 -2.35 -29.98
C PRO A 155 -15.58 -3.11 -29.62
N VAL A 156 -16.09 -3.94 -30.56
CA VAL A 156 -17.31 -4.74 -30.32
C VAL A 156 -17.07 -5.82 -29.28
N ASN A 157 -15.90 -6.47 -29.33
CA ASN A 157 -15.46 -7.44 -28.33
C ASN A 157 -14.18 -6.96 -27.64
N LYS A 158 -13.95 -7.37 -26.39
CA LYS A 158 -12.74 -7.01 -25.61
C LYS A 158 -11.42 -7.46 -26.26
N THR A 159 -11.46 -8.41 -27.16
CA THR A 159 -10.31 -8.96 -27.88
C THR A 159 -10.08 -8.31 -29.26
N ASP A 160 -11.00 -7.47 -29.70
CA ASP A 160 -10.89 -6.80 -30.99
C ASP A 160 -9.91 -5.62 -30.91
N ILE A 161 -9.22 -5.36 -32.01
CA ILE A 161 -8.36 -4.17 -32.14
C ILE A 161 -9.26 -2.92 -32.14
N ASP A 162 -8.77 -1.85 -31.53
CA ASP A 162 -9.45 -0.54 -31.58
C ASP A 162 -9.79 -0.18 -33.04
N PRO A 163 -11.03 0.23 -33.36
CA PRO A 163 -11.46 0.50 -34.73
C PRO A 163 -10.62 1.58 -35.42
N PHE A 164 -10.18 2.61 -34.69
CA PHE A 164 -9.35 3.67 -35.26
C PHE A 164 -7.93 3.16 -35.51
N GLU A 165 -7.39 2.38 -34.60
CA GLU A 165 -6.06 1.77 -34.75
C GLU A 165 -6.02 0.81 -35.96
N ALA A 166 -7.08 0.03 -36.19
CA ALA A 166 -7.19 -0.83 -37.35
C ALA A 166 -7.13 -0.04 -38.67
N ILE A 167 -7.78 1.12 -38.72
CA ILE A 167 -7.75 2.01 -39.91
C ILE A 167 -6.35 2.63 -40.05
N ILE A 168 -5.70 3.07 -38.99
CA ILE A 168 -4.33 3.61 -39.01
C ILE A 168 -3.37 2.57 -39.55
N GLN A 169 -3.43 1.34 -39.05
CA GLN A 169 -2.59 0.23 -39.53
C GLN A 169 -2.81 -0.06 -41.03
N GLN A 170 -4.04 -0.04 -41.47
CA GLN A 170 -4.36 -0.21 -42.90
C GLN A 170 -3.68 0.87 -43.75
N VAL A 171 -3.84 2.16 -43.40
CA VAL A 171 -3.23 3.28 -44.14
C VAL A 171 -1.70 3.22 -44.09
N LYS A 172 -1.12 2.89 -42.96
CA LYS A 172 0.34 2.69 -42.85
C LYS A 172 0.85 1.56 -43.73
N ALA A 173 0.13 0.44 -43.79
CA ALA A 173 0.51 -0.73 -44.59
C ALA A 173 0.57 -0.43 -46.09
N GLU A 174 -0.27 0.46 -46.59
CA GLU A 174 -0.30 0.82 -48.02
C GLU A 174 1.05 1.40 -48.51
N ARG A 175 1.79 2.08 -47.65
CA ARG A 175 3.11 2.67 -47.96
C ARG A 175 4.27 2.02 -47.20
N GLY A 176 4.00 1.08 -46.31
CA GLY A 176 5.01 0.39 -45.49
C GLY A 176 5.65 1.25 -44.41
N ILE A 177 4.96 2.26 -43.89
CA ILE A 177 5.43 3.13 -42.82
C ILE A 177 5.14 2.51 -41.46
N LYS A 178 5.97 2.82 -40.49
CA LYS A 178 5.89 2.25 -39.13
C LYS A 178 5.35 3.24 -38.11
N LEU A 179 5.73 4.50 -38.20
CA LEU A 179 5.43 5.52 -37.20
C LEU A 179 4.40 6.54 -37.73
N ASP A 180 3.55 7.04 -36.84
CA ASP A 180 2.51 8.04 -37.18
C ASP A 180 3.12 9.34 -37.72
N ASN A 181 4.30 9.73 -37.25
CA ASN A 181 4.99 10.93 -37.69
C ASN A 181 5.56 10.83 -39.12
N GLU A 182 5.58 9.63 -39.70
CA GLU A 182 6.01 9.40 -41.11
C GLU A 182 4.86 9.59 -42.12
N MET A 183 3.60 9.69 -41.62
CA MET A 183 2.44 9.93 -42.51
C MET A 183 2.50 11.32 -43.10
N ASN A 184 2.20 11.40 -44.38
CA ASN A 184 2.10 12.65 -45.11
C ASN A 184 0.67 13.26 -45.03
N VAL A 185 0.48 14.46 -45.64
CA VAL A 185 -0.78 15.20 -45.58
C VAL A 185 -1.94 14.41 -46.20
N ASP A 186 -1.70 13.75 -47.34
CA ASP A 186 -2.74 12.99 -48.04
C ASP A 186 -3.20 11.79 -47.23
N GLU A 187 -2.29 11.10 -46.54
CA GLU A 187 -2.62 10.00 -45.62
C GLU A 187 -3.43 10.48 -44.43
N LEU A 188 -3.06 11.64 -43.87
CA LEU A 188 -3.81 12.24 -42.75
C LEU A 188 -5.20 12.68 -43.15
N LYS A 189 -5.36 13.29 -44.34
CA LYS A 189 -6.67 13.64 -44.95
C LYS A 189 -7.51 12.37 -45.11
N LYS A 190 -6.88 11.30 -45.63
CA LYS A 190 -7.56 10.00 -45.83
C LYS A 190 -8.02 9.42 -44.50
N LEU A 191 -7.21 9.48 -43.46
CA LEU A 191 -7.58 9.01 -42.11
C LEU A 191 -8.80 9.77 -41.57
N VAL A 192 -8.81 11.11 -41.68
CA VAL A 192 -9.95 11.93 -41.22
C VAL A 192 -11.26 11.48 -41.90
N LEU A 193 -11.21 11.23 -43.20
CA LEU A 193 -12.39 10.77 -43.97
C LEU A 193 -12.84 9.38 -43.50
N LEU A 194 -11.91 8.43 -43.42
CA LEU A 194 -12.20 7.05 -43.01
C LEU A 194 -12.70 6.98 -41.56
N PHE A 195 -12.17 7.80 -40.67
CA PHE A 195 -12.65 7.87 -39.31
C PHE A 195 -14.07 8.36 -39.20
N LYS A 196 -14.43 9.42 -39.93
CA LYS A 196 -15.82 9.93 -39.99
C LYS A 196 -16.81 8.92 -40.57
N GLU A 197 -16.41 8.22 -41.63
CA GLU A 197 -17.20 7.14 -42.22
C GLU A 197 -17.42 5.98 -41.25
N ALA A 198 -16.34 5.56 -40.55
CA ALA A 198 -16.41 4.51 -39.56
C ALA A 198 -17.28 4.89 -38.34
N ILE A 199 -17.16 6.14 -37.84
CA ILE A 199 -18.02 6.69 -36.79
C ILE A 199 -19.49 6.61 -37.21
N LYS A 200 -19.83 7.11 -38.38
CA LYS A 200 -21.22 7.09 -38.87
C LYS A 200 -21.74 5.66 -39.03
N LYS A 201 -20.92 4.76 -39.55
CA LYS A 201 -21.31 3.36 -39.78
C LYS A 201 -21.55 2.63 -38.45
N GLN A 202 -20.71 2.86 -37.45
CA GLN A 202 -20.80 2.13 -36.17
C GLN A 202 -21.77 2.75 -35.17
N THR A 203 -21.86 4.10 -35.12
CA THR A 203 -22.65 4.82 -34.12
C THR A 203 -23.98 5.35 -34.67
N GLY A 204 -24.13 5.42 -35.97
CA GLY A 204 -25.27 6.05 -36.66
C GLY A 204 -25.26 7.58 -36.59
N LYS A 205 -24.25 8.20 -36.02
CA LYS A 205 -24.11 9.65 -35.81
C LYS A 205 -23.08 10.24 -36.76
N ASP A 206 -23.34 11.42 -37.27
CA ASP A 206 -22.33 12.21 -37.97
C ASP A 206 -21.38 12.88 -36.98
N PHE A 207 -20.11 13.07 -37.40
CA PHE A 207 -19.16 13.87 -36.61
C PHE A 207 -19.65 15.35 -36.65
N PRO A 208 -19.79 16.00 -35.46
CA PRO A 208 -20.33 17.36 -35.39
C PRO A 208 -19.37 18.37 -35.97
N THR A 209 -19.91 19.28 -36.80
CA THR A 209 -19.14 20.36 -37.45
C THR A 209 -19.24 21.70 -36.70
N ASP A 210 -20.26 21.89 -35.87
CA ASP A 210 -20.41 23.09 -35.05
C ASP A 210 -19.51 23.03 -33.82
N PRO A 211 -18.57 23.98 -33.62
CA PRO A 211 -17.65 23.99 -32.49
C PRO A 211 -18.34 24.01 -31.11
N MET A 212 -19.46 24.70 -30.97
CA MET A 212 -20.19 24.73 -29.70
C MET A 212 -20.88 23.40 -29.41
N GLU A 213 -21.40 22.71 -30.45
CA GLU A 213 -21.91 21.35 -30.31
C GLU A 213 -20.80 20.37 -29.86
N GLN A 214 -19.60 20.49 -30.46
CA GLN A 214 -18.41 19.72 -30.05
C GLN A 214 -18.06 19.98 -28.60
N LEU A 215 -18.06 21.25 -28.18
CA LEU A 215 -17.70 21.65 -26.79
C LEU A 215 -18.70 21.04 -25.78
N TRP A 216 -20.00 21.17 -26.04
CA TRP A 216 -21.02 20.59 -25.16
C TRP A 216 -20.97 19.06 -25.11
N GLY A 217 -20.73 18.44 -26.25
CA GLY A 217 -20.51 16.99 -26.31
C GLY A 217 -19.35 16.55 -25.43
N ALA A 218 -18.23 17.24 -25.49
CA ALA A 218 -17.03 16.97 -24.72
C ALA A 218 -17.23 17.23 -23.20
N ILE A 219 -17.86 18.35 -22.82
CA ILE A 219 -18.17 18.67 -21.41
C ILE A 219 -19.03 17.55 -20.79
N CYS A 220 -20.07 17.14 -21.48
CA CYS A 220 -20.95 16.07 -21.02
C CYS A 220 -20.24 14.73 -20.93
N ALA A 221 -19.40 14.39 -21.92
CA ALA A 221 -18.62 13.15 -21.89
C ALA A 221 -17.65 13.09 -20.72
N VAL A 222 -17.05 14.23 -20.33
CA VAL A 222 -16.19 14.29 -19.12
C VAL A 222 -17.01 14.08 -17.86
N PHE A 223 -18.22 14.63 -17.74
CA PHE A 223 -19.10 14.28 -16.62
C PHE A 223 -19.49 12.81 -16.62
N ASP A 224 -19.87 12.26 -17.77
CA ASP A 224 -20.23 10.84 -17.91
C ASP A 224 -19.06 9.93 -17.51
N SER A 225 -17.81 10.34 -17.76
CA SER A 225 -16.61 9.56 -17.42
C SER A 225 -16.42 9.34 -15.91
N TRP A 226 -17.04 10.16 -15.06
CA TRP A 226 -17.08 9.93 -13.61
C TRP A 226 -17.76 8.60 -13.25
N MET A 227 -18.71 8.16 -14.07
CA MET A 227 -19.46 6.91 -13.87
C MET A 227 -18.95 5.75 -14.74
N ASN A 228 -17.82 5.90 -15.44
CA ASN A 228 -17.18 4.79 -16.15
C ASN A 228 -16.73 3.69 -15.17
N GLU A 229 -16.79 2.43 -15.59
CA GLU A 229 -16.42 1.27 -14.74
C GLU A 229 -15.02 1.42 -14.12
N ARG A 230 -14.01 1.83 -14.90
CA ARG A 230 -12.65 2.05 -14.42
C ARG A 230 -12.56 3.14 -13.35
N ALA A 231 -13.32 4.24 -13.51
CA ALA A 231 -13.36 5.33 -12.52
C ALA A 231 -14.09 4.91 -11.25
N ILE A 232 -15.18 4.15 -11.37
CA ILE A 232 -15.91 3.57 -10.23
C ILE A 232 -15.01 2.60 -9.46
N LEU A 233 -14.32 1.70 -10.17
CA LEU A 233 -13.43 0.72 -9.55
C LEU A 233 -12.28 1.42 -8.81
N TYR A 234 -11.63 2.40 -9.46
CA TYR A 234 -10.55 3.16 -8.85
C TYR A 234 -11.01 3.89 -7.58
N ARG A 235 -12.17 4.58 -7.64
CA ARG A 235 -12.73 5.23 -6.46
C ARG A 235 -13.03 4.26 -5.32
N LYS A 236 -13.49 3.06 -5.65
CA LYS A 236 -13.71 1.98 -4.67
C LYS A 236 -12.41 1.57 -3.99
N MET A 237 -11.34 1.40 -4.76
CA MET A 237 -10.03 1.00 -4.25
C MET A 237 -9.40 2.09 -3.36
N GLU A 238 -9.55 3.35 -3.75
CA GLU A 238 -8.94 4.50 -3.06
C GLU A 238 -9.86 5.14 -2.00
N GLY A 239 -11.05 4.58 -1.75
CA GLY A 239 -11.99 5.14 -0.78
C GLY A 239 -12.54 6.52 -1.13
N ILE A 240 -12.58 6.90 -2.42
CA ILE A 240 -13.06 8.21 -2.89
C ILE A 240 -14.58 8.19 -2.99
N PRO A 241 -15.29 9.09 -2.26
CA PRO A 241 -16.75 9.16 -2.28
C PRO A 241 -17.31 9.52 -3.67
N ALA A 242 -18.38 8.87 -4.07
CA ALA A 242 -19.01 9.10 -5.38
C ALA A 242 -19.62 10.51 -5.50
N GLU A 243 -20.09 11.07 -4.40
CA GLU A 243 -20.67 12.42 -4.28
C GLU A 243 -19.66 13.56 -4.45
N TRP A 244 -18.37 13.27 -4.49
CA TRP A 244 -17.35 14.31 -4.75
C TRP A 244 -17.46 14.87 -6.17
N GLY A 245 -17.88 14.11 -7.14
CA GLY A 245 -17.98 14.52 -8.54
C GLY A 245 -16.63 14.85 -9.18
N THR A 246 -16.67 15.26 -10.44
CA THR A 246 -15.51 15.79 -11.17
C THR A 246 -15.81 17.21 -11.65
N ALA A 247 -14.81 18.09 -11.58
CA ALA A 247 -14.84 19.35 -12.31
C ALA A 247 -14.50 19.12 -13.79
N VAL A 248 -14.90 20.05 -14.64
CA VAL A 248 -14.54 20.08 -16.06
C VAL A 248 -13.75 21.36 -16.34
N THR A 249 -12.52 21.21 -16.80
CA THR A 249 -11.68 22.34 -17.20
C THR A 249 -11.60 22.46 -18.71
N VAL A 250 -11.97 23.62 -19.23
CA VAL A 250 -11.82 23.98 -20.63
C VAL A 250 -10.69 25.00 -20.74
N MET A 251 -9.70 24.73 -21.59
CA MET A 251 -8.49 25.53 -21.68
C MET A 251 -8.04 25.69 -23.13
N ALA A 252 -7.50 26.84 -23.48
CA ALA A 252 -6.91 27.07 -24.79
C ALA A 252 -5.82 26.01 -25.09
N MET A 253 -5.82 25.49 -26.32
CA MET A 253 -4.76 24.60 -26.76
C MET A 253 -3.47 25.38 -26.99
N VAL A 254 -2.36 24.77 -26.57
CA VAL A 254 -1.01 25.13 -26.94
C VAL A 254 -0.30 23.88 -27.48
N PHE A 255 0.55 24.06 -28.49
CA PHE A 255 1.01 22.95 -29.31
C PHE A 255 2.52 22.76 -29.24
N GLY A 256 2.94 21.59 -28.75
CA GLY A 256 4.35 21.18 -28.74
C GLY A 256 4.82 20.58 -30.08
N ASN A 257 3.94 20.42 -31.07
CA ASN A 257 4.19 19.82 -32.36
C ASN A 257 4.11 20.80 -33.54
N MET A 258 4.41 22.07 -33.31
CA MET A 258 4.51 23.12 -34.34
C MET A 258 5.92 23.32 -34.88
N GLY A 259 6.71 22.24 -35.00
CA GLY A 259 8.07 22.29 -35.51
C GLY A 259 9.14 22.20 -34.42
N ASN A 260 10.39 22.40 -34.82
CA ASN A 260 11.57 22.16 -33.97
C ASN A 260 11.79 23.20 -32.84
N THR A 261 11.05 24.32 -32.87
CA THR A 261 11.04 25.31 -31.78
C THR A 261 9.94 25.04 -30.75
N SER A 262 9.22 23.94 -30.95
CA SER A 262 8.12 23.51 -30.08
C SER A 262 8.46 22.17 -29.43
N ALA A 263 7.98 21.96 -28.21
CA ALA A 263 8.23 20.75 -27.44
C ALA A 263 7.12 20.53 -26.41
N THR A 264 7.05 19.34 -25.85
CA THR A 264 6.23 19.03 -24.67
C THR A 264 7.04 18.19 -23.69
N GLY A 265 6.71 18.26 -22.41
CA GLY A 265 7.46 17.50 -21.41
C GLY A 265 6.78 17.46 -20.04
N VAL A 266 7.38 16.65 -19.20
CA VAL A 266 7.03 16.47 -17.79
C VAL A 266 8.28 16.65 -16.96
N CYS A 267 8.20 17.37 -15.87
CA CYS A 267 9.35 17.59 -14.99
C CYS A 267 8.95 17.57 -13.51
N PHE A 268 9.96 17.33 -12.69
CA PHE A 268 9.86 17.18 -11.24
C PHE A 268 10.88 18.10 -10.57
N SER A 269 10.46 18.84 -9.57
CA SER A 269 11.35 19.73 -8.80
C SER A 269 12.39 18.94 -7.99
N ARG A 270 12.07 17.71 -7.60
CA ARG A 270 12.98 16.77 -6.91
C ARG A 270 12.87 15.39 -7.54
N ASP A 271 13.86 14.53 -7.33
CA ASP A 271 13.78 13.15 -7.81
C ASP A 271 12.71 12.35 -7.06
N ALA A 272 11.73 11.85 -7.81
CA ALA A 272 10.58 11.12 -7.24
C ALA A 272 10.95 9.72 -6.69
N ALA A 273 12.09 9.17 -7.07
CA ALA A 273 12.56 7.87 -6.62
C ALA A 273 13.51 7.96 -5.42
N THR A 274 14.40 8.96 -5.39
CA THR A 274 15.42 9.12 -4.35
C THR A 274 15.14 10.23 -3.36
N GLY A 275 14.34 11.23 -3.74
CA GLY A 275 14.07 12.43 -2.95
C GLY A 275 15.15 13.50 -3.03
N GLU A 276 16.22 13.27 -3.79
CA GLU A 276 17.28 14.27 -3.98
C GLU A 276 16.73 15.55 -4.58
N ASN A 277 17.22 16.69 -4.10
CA ASN A 277 16.87 18.00 -4.62
C ASN A 277 17.55 18.26 -5.98
N ILE A 278 17.07 17.53 -6.99
CA ILE A 278 17.58 17.59 -8.36
C ILE A 278 16.40 17.79 -9.29
N PHE A 279 16.40 18.94 -9.99
CA PHE A 279 15.46 19.19 -11.07
C PHE A 279 15.68 18.17 -12.19
N ASN A 280 14.62 17.46 -12.57
CA ASN A 280 14.70 16.38 -13.55
C ASN A 280 13.41 16.27 -14.36
N GLY A 281 13.43 15.52 -15.44
CA GLY A 281 12.29 15.28 -16.29
C GLY A 281 12.66 14.96 -17.72
N GLU A 282 11.63 14.82 -18.54
CA GLU A 282 11.72 14.40 -19.93
C GLU A 282 10.95 15.32 -20.84
N TYR A 283 11.44 15.51 -22.08
CA TYR A 283 10.77 16.28 -23.10
C TYR A 283 10.94 15.66 -24.48
N LEU A 284 10.05 16.00 -25.37
CA LEU A 284 10.11 15.66 -26.79
C LEU A 284 9.93 16.92 -27.65
N VAL A 285 10.84 17.12 -28.58
CA VAL A 285 10.73 18.17 -29.60
C VAL A 285 9.71 17.75 -30.66
N ASN A 286 8.92 18.71 -31.11
CA ASN A 286 7.88 18.50 -32.11
C ASN A 286 6.96 17.33 -31.79
N ALA A 287 6.33 17.39 -30.60
CA ALA A 287 5.48 16.34 -30.06
C ALA A 287 4.34 16.91 -29.23
N GLN A 288 3.28 16.13 -29.06
CA GLN A 288 2.20 16.38 -28.10
C GLN A 288 2.38 15.53 -26.84
N GLY A 289 1.66 15.87 -25.75
CA GLY A 289 1.76 15.17 -24.47
C GLY A 289 1.51 13.67 -24.55
N GLU A 290 0.61 13.24 -25.42
CA GLU A 290 0.31 11.83 -25.70
C GLU A 290 1.53 11.07 -26.21
N ASP A 291 2.39 11.71 -27.01
CA ASP A 291 3.57 11.09 -27.61
C ASP A 291 4.64 10.77 -26.54
N VAL A 292 4.70 11.57 -25.46
CA VAL A 292 5.60 11.32 -24.31
C VAL A 292 5.13 10.09 -23.54
N VAL A 293 3.83 9.97 -23.32
CA VAL A 293 3.24 8.87 -22.50
C VAL A 293 3.21 7.57 -23.29
N ALA A 294 2.98 7.63 -24.62
CA ALA A 294 2.87 6.44 -25.45
C ALA A 294 4.19 5.67 -25.67
N GLY A 295 5.35 6.29 -25.34
CA GLY A 295 6.65 5.64 -25.45
C GLY A 295 7.09 5.30 -26.88
N ILE A 296 6.47 5.90 -27.90
CA ILE A 296 6.73 5.64 -29.33
C ILE A 296 8.09 6.21 -29.74
N ARG A 297 8.48 7.31 -29.14
CA ARG A 297 9.76 7.99 -29.31
C ARG A 297 10.52 8.01 -27.99
N THR A 298 11.84 7.90 -28.02
CA THR A 298 12.69 8.02 -26.83
C THR A 298 12.69 9.48 -26.35
N PRO A 299 12.14 9.78 -25.14
CA PRO A 299 12.21 11.12 -24.60
C PRO A 299 13.64 11.54 -24.29
N GLN A 300 13.90 12.83 -24.40
CA GLN A 300 15.18 13.44 -24.04
C GLN A 300 15.09 14.03 -22.64
N GLN A 301 16.22 14.08 -21.94
CA GLN A 301 16.26 14.60 -20.57
C GLN A 301 16.29 16.14 -20.55
N ILE A 302 15.67 16.72 -19.53
CA ILE A 302 15.61 18.18 -19.37
C ILE A 302 16.98 18.76 -19.04
N THR A 303 17.69 18.16 -18.09
CA THR A 303 19.01 18.65 -17.65
C THR A 303 20.15 17.94 -18.38
N LYS A 304 21.25 18.64 -18.57
CA LYS A 304 22.48 18.10 -19.19
C LYS A 304 23.07 16.96 -18.36
N GLU A 305 23.04 17.09 -17.03
CA GLU A 305 23.48 16.03 -16.13
C GLU A 305 22.61 14.80 -16.22
N GLY A 306 21.27 14.97 -16.21
CA GLY A 306 20.31 13.89 -16.40
C GLY A 306 20.51 13.17 -17.74
N SER A 307 20.76 13.92 -18.82
CA SER A 307 21.05 13.38 -20.15
C SER A 307 22.35 12.54 -20.17
N ARG A 308 23.40 12.99 -19.49
CA ARG A 308 24.67 12.23 -19.36
C ARG A 308 24.49 10.96 -18.55
N ARG A 309 23.75 11.01 -17.43
CA ARG A 309 23.44 9.81 -16.63
C ARG A 309 22.63 8.79 -17.44
N TRP A 310 21.62 9.26 -18.15
CA TRP A 310 20.81 8.41 -19.03
C TRP A 310 21.65 7.77 -20.14
N ALA A 311 22.48 8.55 -20.83
CA ALA A 311 23.36 8.05 -21.90
C ALA A 311 24.37 7.00 -21.39
N ALA A 312 24.94 7.22 -20.19
CA ALA A 312 25.82 6.25 -19.55
C ALA A 312 25.15 4.92 -19.27
N GLN A 313 23.89 4.94 -18.81
CA GLN A 313 23.08 3.74 -18.58
C GLN A 313 22.72 2.98 -19.86
N GLN A 314 22.63 3.71 -20.99
CA GLN A 314 22.36 3.15 -22.32
C GLN A 314 23.62 2.84 -23.12
N GLU A 315 24.80 3.05 -22.53
CA GLU A 315 26.10 2.87 -23.18
C GLU A 315 26.30 3.75 -24.45
N ILE A 316 25.64 4.94 -24.47
CA ILE A 316 25.70 5.88 -25.59
C ILE A 316 26.88 6.83 -25.41
N PRO A 317 27.80 6.96 -26.41
CA PRO A 317 28.91 7.91 -26.36
C PRO A 317 28.45 9.39 -26.32
N GLU A 318 29.23 10.27 -25.67
CA GLU A 318 28.89 11.71 -25.52
C GLU A 318 28.63 12.41 -26.87
N GLU A 319 29.38 12.10 -27.91
CA GLU A 319 29.19 12.68 -29.26
C GLU A 319 27.83 12.30 -29.84
N GLU A 320 27.41 11.06 -29.67
CA GLU A 320 26.09 10.57 -30.10
C GLU A 320 24.99 11.16 -29.22
N ARG A 321 25.20 11.26 -27.92
CA ARG A 321 24.24 11.88 -26.98
C ARG A 321 23.95 13.32 -27.41
N VAL A 322 24.99 14.14 -27.61
CA VAL A 322 24.83 15.56 -27.98
C VAL A 322 24.14 15.72 -29.34
N SER A 323 24.43 14.84 -30.30
CA SER A 323 23.88 14.96 -31.67
C SER A 323 22.42 14.44 -31.77
N LYS A 324 22.11 13.34 -31.08
CA LYS A 324 20.80 12.67 -31.20
C LYS A 324 19.87 12.90 -30.02
N TYR A 325 20.42 13.10 -28.83
CA TYR A 325 19.66 13.16 -27.56
C TYR A 325 20.09 14.36 -26.69
N PRO A 326 20.17 15.58 -27.25
CA PRO A 326 20.58 16.75 -26.46
C PRO A 326 19.56 17.01 -25.35
N SER A 327 20.05 17.42 -24.19
CA SER A 327 19.16 17.88 -23.12
C SER A 327 18.42 19.16 -23.52
N MET A 328 17.30 19.46 -22.83
CA MET A 328 16.61 20.73 -23.04
C MET A 328 17.51 21.93 -22.70
N GLU A 329 18.34 21.78 -21.68
CA GLU A 329 19.35 22.76 -21.26
C GLU A 329 20.32 23.11 -22.43
N GLU A 330 20.66 22.16 -23.27
CA GLU A 330 21.51 22.34 -24.44
C GLU A 330 20.73 22.79 -25.69
N ALA A 331 19.54 22.24 -25.92
CA ALA A 331 18.75 22.50 -27.13
C ALA A 331 17.91 23.78 -27.06
N MET A 332 17.42 24.14 -25.85
CA MET A 332 16.54 25.27 -25.63
C MET A 332 16.91 26.03 -24.34
N PRO A 333 18.14 26.61 -24.25
CA PRO A 333 18.68 27.14 -22.98
C PRO A 333 17.85 28.25 -22.34
N GLU A 334 17.24 29.12 -23.12
CA GLU A 334 16.37 30.20 -22.61
C GLU A 334 15.08 29.65 -21.98
N ILE A 335 14.49 28.66 -22.63
CA ILE A 335 13.28 27.99 -22.13
C ILE A 335 13.62 27.17 -20.87
N PHE A 336 14.75 26.47 -20.88
CA PHE A 336 15.23 25.75 -19.71
C PHE A 336 15.43 26.67 -18.50
N ALA A 337 16.04 27.83 -18.70
CA ALA A 337 16.24 28.81 -17.63
C ALA A 337 14.90 29.30 -17.05
N GLN A 338 13.92 29.57 -17.91
CA GLN A 338 12.57 29.96 -17.46
C GLN A 338 11.89 28.80 -16.69
N LEU A 339 11.96 27.58 -17.23
CA LEU A 339 11.36 26.39 -16.62
C LEU A 339 11.97 26.12 -15.25
N ASN A 340 13.31 26.21 -15.15
CA ASN A 340 14.00 25.99 -13.88
C ASN A 340 13.64 27.04 -12.83
N GLY A 341 13.52 28.31 -13.19
CA GLY A 341 13.06 29.35 -12.26
C GLY A 341 11.59 29.20 -11.81
N LEU A 342 10.74 28.70 -12.71
CA LEU A 342 9.32 28.49 -12.40
C LEU A 342 9.09 27.25 -11.55
N GLN A 343 9.85 26.16 -11.76
CA GLN A 343 9.74 24.96 -10.93
C GLN A 343 10.14 25.28 -9.47
N ASP A 344 11.20 26.03 -9.28
CA ASP A 344 11.65 26.48 -7.96
C ASP A 344 10.58 27.34 -7.27
N LYS A 345 10.02 28.30 -8.01
CA LYS A 345 8.89 29.13 -7.52
C LYS A 345 7.68 28.29 -7.11
N LEU A 346 7.32 27.28 -7.87
CA LEU A 346 6.18 26.41 -7.57
C LEU A 346 6.45 25.53 -6.34
N GLU A 347 7.64 24.95 -6.20
CA GLU A 347 8.00 24.17 -5.02
C GLU A 347 7.92 25.01 -3.74
N HIS A 348 8.50 26.22 -3.74
CA HIS A 348 8.42 27.15 -2.61
C HIS A 348 6.99 27.62 -2.31
N HIS A 349 6.17 27.86 -3.35
CA HIS A 349 4.78 28.28 -3.17
C HIS A 349 3.89 27.20 -2.55
N TYR A 350 4.05 25.96 -2.98
CA TYR A 350 3.29 24.83 -2.46
C TYR A 350 3.95 24.16 -1.25
N HIS A 351 5.18 24.57 -0.92
CA HIS A 351 5.99 23.96 0.15
C HIS A 351 6.13 22.44 0.01
N ASP A 352 6.11 21.94 -1.22
CA ASP A 352 6.25 20.51 -1.52
C ASP A 352 6.79 20.29 -2.93
N MET A 353 7.44 19.13 -3.15
CA MET A 353 7.88 18.67 -4.46
C MET A 353 6.74 18.74 -5.48
N GLN A 354 7.02 19.30 -6.64
CA GLN A 354 6.07 19.46 -7.72
C GLN A 354 6.34 18.53 -8.90
N ASP A 355 5.27 17.96 -9.44
CA ASP A 355 5.17 17.27 -10.73
C ASP A 355 4.43 18.20 -11.68
N MET A 356 5.09 18.56 -12.78
CA MET A 356 4.64 19.63 -13.69
C MET A 356 4.60 19.11 -15.14
N GLU A 357 3.53 19.47 -15.82
CA GLU A 357 3.38 19.27 -17.26
C GLU A 357 3.52 20.62 -17.98
N PHE A 358 4.35 20.67 -19.02
CA PHE A 358 4.61 21.88 -19.78
C PHE A 358 4.60 21.63 -21.28
N THR A 359 4.36 22.70 -22.03
CA THR A 359 4.47 22.74 -23.49
C THR A 359 5.22 24.01 -23.91
N VAL A 360 6.09 23.87 -24.87
CA VAL A 360 6.75 24.99 -25.56
C VAL A 360 6.12 25.12 -26.95
N GLN A 361 5.47 26.22 -27.21
CA GLN A 361 4.93 26.52 -28.53
C GLN A 361 5.75 27.66 -29.15
N GLU A 362 6.47 27.35 -30.24
CA GLU A 362 7.26 28.34 -30.98
C GLU A 362 8.14 29.22 -30.07
N GLY A 363 8.88 28.59 -29.16
CA GLY A 363 9.76 29.27 -28.23
C GLY A 363 9.07 29.94 -27.03
N LYS A 364 7.78 29.72 -26.82
CA LYS A 364 7.04 30.23 -25.64
C LYS A 364 6.64 29.10 -24.73
N LEU A 365 7.05 29.19 -23.45
CA LEU A 365 6.75 28.20 -22.41
C LEU A 365 5.33 28.38 -21.83
N TRP A 366 4.65 27.25 -21.63
CA TRP A 366 3.34 27.16 -20.99
C TRP A 366 3.30 25.99 -20.02
N PHE A 367 2.70 26.22 -18.84
CA PHE A 367 2.39 25.16 -17.88
C PHE A 367 0.94 24.69 -18.07
N LEU A 368 0.77 23.37 -18.14
CA LEU A 368 -0.55 22.76 -18.33
C LEU A 368 -1.10 22.16 -17.04
N GLN A 369 -0.22 21.80 -16.10
CA GLN A 369 -0.58 21.22 -14.82
C GLN A 369 0.58 21.33 -13.85
N THR A 370 0.27 21.49 -12.57
CA THR A 370 1.15 21.20 -11.45
C THR A 370 0.38 20.39 -10.39
N ARG A 371 1.09 19.54 -9.69
CA ARG A 371 0.57 18.79 -8.55
C ARG A 371 1.72 18.39 -7.62
N ASN A 372 1.41 18.08 -6.37
CA ASN A 372 2.36 17.47 -5.47
C ASN A 372 2.81 16.12 -6.06
N GLY A 373 4.11 15.93 -6.22
CA GLY A 373 4.67 14.79 -6.91
C GLY A 373 4.42 13.47 -6.17
N LYS A 374 3.92 12.47 -6.89
CA LYS A 374 3.93 11.09 -6.39
C LYS A 374 5.38 10.63 -6.26
N ARG A 375 5.68 9.93 -5.17
CA ARG A 375 7.05 9.58 -4.80
C ARG A 375 7.12 8.23 -4.10
N THR A 376 8.28 7.60 -4.12
CA THR A 376 8.58 6.37 -3.36
C THR A 376 8.61 6.65 -1.86
N GLY A 377 8.59 5.61 -1.04
CA GLY A 377 8.77 5.73 0.41
C GLY A 377 10.10 6.37 0.80
N THR A 378 11.19 6.03 0.11
CA THR A 378 12.51 6.66 0.30
C THR A 378 12.47 8.17 0.01
N ALA A 379 11.92 8.54 -1.14
CA ALA A 379 11.79 9.95 -1.52
C ALA A 379 10.85 10.71 -0.57
N MET A 380 9.78 10.09 -0.12
CA MET A 380 8.83 10.68 0.83
C MET A 380 9.52 11.12 2.12
N VAL A 381 10.28 10.22 2.73
CA VAL A 381 11.00 10.52 3.98
C VAL A 381 12.06 11.59 3.76
N LYS A 382 12.89 11.44 2.72
CA LYS A 382 13.94 12.40 2.42
C LYS A 382 13.38 13.80 2.15
N ILE A 383 12.38 13.93 1.29
CA ILE A 383 11.77 15.22 0.95
C ILE A 383 11.15 15.89 2.19
N ALA A 384 10.44 15.12 3.02
CA ALA A 384 9.84 15.67 4.24
C ALA A 384 10.91 16.20 5.21
N MET A 385 12.01 15.48 5.38
CA MET A 385 13.10 15.89 6.27
C MET A 385 13.92 17.06 5.70
N ASP A 386 14.17 17.08 4.39
CA ASP A 386 14.86 18.17 3.72
C ASP A 386 14.05 19.47 3.80
N LEU A 387 12.75 19.45 3.47
CA LEU A 387 11.88 20.63 3.56
C LEU A 387 11.72 21.14 4.99
N LEU A 388 11.73 20.26 5.98
CA LEU A 388 11.76 20.64 7.39
C LEU A 388 13.07 21.34 7.74
N ALA A 389 14.21 20.81 7.31
CA ALA A 389 15.53 21.41 7.55
C ALA A 389 15.72 22.74 6.83
N GLU A 390 15.13 22.89 5.64
CA GLU A 390 15.09 24.14 4.86
C GLU A 390 14.16 25.17 5.47
N GLY A 391 13.31 24.81 6.43
CA GLY A 391 12.34 25.70 7.08
C GLY A 391 11.08 25.97 6.24
N GLU A 392 10.87 25.21 5.17
CA GLU A 392 9.71 25.30 4.29
C GLU A 392 8.42 24.76 4.93
N ILE A 393 8.56 23.76 5.81
CA ILE A 393 7.45 23.15 6.55
C ILE A 393 7.80 23.01 8.03
N ASP A 394 6.77 22.92 8.86
CA ASP A 394 6.91 22.62 10.28
C ASP A 394 6.94 21.09 10.56
N GLU A 395 7.26 20.73 11.81
CA GLU A 395 7.36 19.33 12.24
C GLU A 395 6.03 18.59 12.09
N LYS A 396 4.91 19.23 12.37
CA LYS A 396 3.58 18.67 12.18
C LYS A 396 3.33 18.31 10.73
N THR A 397 3.61 19.22 9.82
CA THR A 397 3.46 19.00 8.37
C THR A 397 4.38 17.90 7.88
N ALA A 398 5.64 17.85 8.34
CA ALA A 398 6.58 16.81 7.97
C ALA A 398 6.07 15.41 8.37
N LEU A 399 5.59 15.26 9.61
CA LEU A 399 4.99 14.00 10.09
C LEU A 399 3.74 13.62 9.29
N MET A 400 2.83 14.57 9.04
CA MET A 400 1.57 14.30 8.36
C MET A 400 1.70 14.00 6.87
N ARG A 401 2.76 14.43 6.22
CA ARG A 401 3.05 14.13 4.80
C ARG A 401 3.62 12.73 4.58
N CYS A 402 4.18 12.11 5.62
CA CYS A 402 4.68 10.76 5.52
C CYS A 402 3.53 9.76 5.69
N GLU A 403 3.29 8.96 4.66
CA GLU A 403 2.31 7.87 4.71
C GLU A 403 2.92 6.67 5.45
N PRO A 404 2.38 6.26 6.62
CA PRO A 404 3.03 5.22 7.45
C PRO A 404 3.28 3.91 6.70
N ASN A 405 2.33 3.45 5.88
CA ASN A 405 2.48 2.19 5.15
C ASN A 405 3.59 2.21 4.08
N LYS A 406 3.97 3.38 3.56
CA LYS A 406 5.09 3.49 2.62
C LYS A 406 6.46 3.28 3.27
N LEU A 407 6.56 3.31 4.60
CA LEU A 407 7.79 2.95 5.30
C LEU A 407 8.18 1.49 5.08
N ASP A 408 7.23 0.61 4.74
CA ASP A 408 7.52 -0.78 4.38
C ASP A 408 8.56 -0.90 3.26
N GLU A 409 8.55 0.03 2.30
CA GLU A 409 9.54 0.06 1.21
C GLU A 409 10.99 0.25 1.69
N LEU A 410 11.18 0.84 2.87
CA LEU A 410 12.47 1.13 3.50
C LEU A 410 12.97 0.01 4.40
N LEU A 411 12.12 -0.94 4.75
CA LEU A 411 12.39 -1.95 5.76
C LEU A 411 12.69 -3.34 5.18
N HIS A 412 12.36 -3.55 3.90
CA HIS A 412 12.49 -4.85 3.24
C HIS A 412 13.34 -4.77 1.97
N PRO A 413 14.02 -5.87 1.57
CA PRO A 413 14.72 -5.95 0.30
C PRO A 413 13.78 -5.65 -0.87
N VAL A 414 14.31 -5.04 -1.92
CA VAL A 414 13.59 -4.72 -3.16
C VAL A 414 14.30 -5.32 -4.36
N PHE A 415 13.58 -5.55 -5.46
CA PHE A 415 14.21 -5.97 -6.70
C PHE A 415 14.96 -4.82 -7.38
N ASP A 416 16.08 -5.14 -8.02
CA ASP A 416 16.71 -4.23 -8.96
C ASP A 416 15.73 -3.88 -10.09
N LYS A 417 15.62 -2.60 -10.43
CA LYS A 417 14.59 -2.11 -11.37
C LYS A 417 14.74 -2.70 -12.77
N GLU A 418 15.98 -2.81 -13.26
CA GLU A 418 16.25 -3.32 -14.61
C GLU A 418 16.07 -4.84 -14.64
N ALA A 419 16.55 -5.56 -13.62
CA ALA A 419 16.35 -6.99 -13.49
C ALA A 419 14.84 -7.34 -13.43
N LYS A 420 14.04 -6.53 -12.71
CA LYS A 420 12.59 -6.71 -12.63
C LYS A 420 11.89 -6.51 -13.98
N LYS A 421 12.27 -5.52 -14.76
CA LYS A 421 11.68 -5.26 -16.09
C LYS A 421 11.89 -6.42 -17.07
N ALA A 422 13.04 -7.08 -16.98
CA ALA A 422 13.38 -8.22 -17.84
C ALA A 422 12.73 -9.54 -17.38
N ALA A 423 12.18 -9.59 -16.18
CA ALA A 423 11.66 -10.81 -15.57
C ALA A 423 10.26 -11.17 -16.08
N LYS A 424 10.03 -12.47 -16.32
CA LYS A 424 8.72 -13.00 -16.71
C LYS A 424 7.86 -13.23 -15.47
N VAL A 425 6.72 -12.55 -15.37
CA VAL A 425 5.69 -12.82 -14.35
C VAL A 425 4.98 -14.13 -14.70
N LEU A 426 4.96 -15.07 -13.78
CA LEU A 426 4.26 -16.36 -13.92
C LEU A 426 2.83 -16.27 -13.40
N THR A 427 2.65 -15.69 -12.22
CA THR A 427 1.33 -15.56 -11.59
C THR A 427 1.34 -14.43 -10.54
N ARG A 428 0.18 -14.22 -9.92
CA ARG A 428 0.01 -13.30 -8.79
C ARG A 428 -0.77 -13.98 -7.67
N GLY A 429 -0.35 -13.70 -6.44
CA GLY A 429 -1.06 -14.03 -5.22
C GLY A 429 -1.33 -12.77 -4.39
N LEU A 430 -1.67 -12.94 -3.12
CA LEU A 430 -1.86 -11.85 -2.18
C LEU A 430 -0.49 -11.34 -1.68
N PRO A 431 -0.28 -10.03 -1.61
CA PRO A 431 0.92 -9.43 -1.05
C PRO A 431 0.93 -9.55 0.48
N ALA A 432 1.24 -10.75 0.96
CA ALA A 432 1.03 -11.15 2.34
C ALA A 432 2.09 -10.60 3.32
N SER A 433 3.33 -10.46 2.88
CA SER A 433 4.40 -9.80 3.63
C SER A 433 5.36 -9.14 2.66
N PRO A 434 5.71 -7.85 2.86
CA PRO A 434 6.43 -7.06 1.89
C PRO A 434 7.86 -7.53 1.65
N GLY A 435 8.47 -7.01 0.58
CA GLY A 435 9.84 -7.29 0.19
C GLY A 435 9.95 -8.09 -1.10
N ALA A 436 11.19 -8.29 -1.50
CA ALA A 436 11.57 -9.09 -2.65
C ALA A 436 12.43 -10.28 -2.19
N ALA A 437 12.14 -11.45 -2.68
CA ALA A 437 12.93 -12.64 -2.42
C ALA A 437 13.24 -13.40 -3.71
N CYS A 438 14.44 -13.94 -3.77
CA CYS A 438 14.89 -14.82 -4.83
C CYS A 438 15.61 -16.01 -4.22
N GLY A 439 15.34 -17.21 -4.69
CA GLY A 439 16.00 -18.41 -4.21
C GLY A 439 15.63 -19.65 -4.98
N GLN A 440 16.27 -20.75 -4.61
CA GLN A 440 15.96 -22.05 -5.14
C GLN A 440 14.72 -22.63 -4.44
N ILE A 441 13.84 -23.24 -5.20
CA ILE A 441 12.60 -23.82 -4.68
C ILE A 441 12.92 -25.00 -3.75
N VAL A 442 12.33 -24.98 -2.56
CA VAL A 442 12.25 -26.11 -1.63
C VAL A 442 10.81 -26.28 -1.17
N PHE A 443 10.41 -27.51 -0.86
CA PHE A 443 9.02 -27.83 -0.52
C PHE A 443 8.81 -28.19 0.96
N PHE A 444 9.87 -28.47 1.70
CA PHE A 444 9.80 -28.86 3.11
C PHE A 444 10.68 -27.97 3.98
N ALA A 445 10.26 -27.80 5.22
CA ALA A 445 10.98 -26.98 6.19
C ALA A 445 12.40 -27.49 6.43
N ASP A 446 12.57 -28.80 6.59
CA ASP A 446 13.88 -29.42 6.81
C ASP A 446 14.85 -29.18 5.64
N ASP A 447 14.34 -29.26 4.40
CA ASP A 447 15.13 -28.95 3.20
C ASP A 447 15.54 -27.48 3.17
N ALA A 448 14.65 -26.57 3.60
CA ALA A 448 14.97 -25.14 3.68
C ALA A 448 16.12 -24.87 4.65
N GLU A 449 16.08 -25.48 5.83
CA GLU A 449 17.15 -25.38 6.83
C GLU A 449 18.47 -25.98 6.34
N GLU A 450 18.42 -27.20 5.77
CA GLU A 450 19.60 -27.89 5.26
C GLU A 450 20.28 -27.11 4.11
N TRP A 451 19.49 -26.63 3.15
CA TRP A 451 20.02 -25.86 2.03
C TRP A 451 20.56 -24.52 2.43
N HIS A 452 19.86 -23.83 3.35
CA HIS A 452 20.36 -22.57 3.93
C HIS A 452 21.69 -22.77 4.69
N ALA A 453 21.80 -23.82 5.48
CA ALA A 453 23.04 -24.15 6.17
C ALA A 453 24.22 -24.45 5.22
N LYS A 454 23.94 -24.90 4.00
CA LYS A 454 24.90 -25.09 2.90
C LYS A 454 25.20 -23.81 2.12
N GLY A 455 24.60 -22.67 2.48
CA GLY A 455 24.81 -21.36 1.86
C GLY A 455 23.93 -21.08 0.63
N HIS A 456 22.88 -21.88 0.39
CA HIS A 456 21.89 -21.62 -0.67
C HIS A 456 20.81 -20.65 -0.19
N GLN A 457 20.43 -19.74 -1.09
CA GLN A 457 19.21 -18.95 -0.90
C GLN A 457 18.02 -19.78 -1.38
N VAL A 458 17.00 -19.92 -0.55
CA VAL A 458 15.84 -20.77 -0.85
C VAL A 458 14.52 -19.99 -0.75
N VAL A 459 13.56 -20.37 -1.59
CA VAL A 459 12.17 -19.95 -1.50
C VAL A 459 11.35 -21.19 -1.18
N MET A 460 10.65 -21.13 -0.05
CA MET A 460 9.81 -22.25 0.38
C MET A 460 8.44 -22.18 -0.28
N VAL A 461 8.06 -23.23 -1.03
CA VAL A 461 6.82 -23.32 -1.78
C VAL A 461 5.92 -24.38 -1.16
N ARG A 462 4.78 -23.96 -0.64
CA ARG A 462 3.85 -24.85 0.06
C ARG A 462 2.43 -24.72 -0.49
N ILE A 463 1.58 -25.71 -0.26
CA ILE A 463 0.13 -25.53 -0.43
C ILE A 463 -0.37 -24.56 0.62
N GLU A 464 0.01 -24.78 1.87
CA GLU A 464 -0.20 -23.91 3.05
C GLU A 464 0.90 -24.22 4.08
N THR A 465 1.18 -23.31 4.99
CA THR A 465 2.15 -23.52 6.06
C THR A 465 1.45 -23.83 7.38
N SER A 466 2.15 -24.55 8.23
CA SER A 466 1.76 -24.88 9.60
C SER A 466 2.80 -24.41 10.62
N PRO A 467 2.52 -24.39 11.93
CA PRO A 467 3.50 -24.07 12.95
C PRO A 467 4.79 -24.92 12.90
N GLU A 468 4.72 -26.11 12.36
CA GLU A 468 5.88 -26.99 12.18
C GLU A 468 6.87 -26.49 11.13
N ASP A 469 6.42 -25.63 10.22
CA ASP A 469 7.24 -25.06 9.16
C ASP A 469 8.08 -23.83 9.62
N LEU A 470 7.96 -23.38 10.87
CA LEU A 470 8.58 -22.16 11.39
C LEU A 470 10.08 -22.05 11.16
N ALA A 471 10.82 -23.12 11.43
CA ALA A 471 12.28 -23.15 11.26
C ALA A 471 12.66 -23.00 9.77
N GLY A 472 11.96 -23.72 8.88
CA GLY A 472 12.13 -23.60 7.44
C GLY A 472 11.73 -22.23 6.90
N MET A 473 10.66 -21.63 7.41
CA MET A 473 10.24 -20.28 7.05
C MET A 473 11.30 -19.24 7.44
N SER A 474 11.92 -19.42 8.60
CA SER A 474 13.02 -18.55 9.07
C SER A 474 14.26 -18.69 8.19
N ALA A 475 14.59 -19.89 7.75
CA ALA A 475 15.75 -20.18 6.89
C ALA A 475 15.56 -19.69 5.44
N ALA A 476 14.31 -19.66 4.96
CA ALA A 476 14.00 -19.22 3.60
C ALA A 476 14.12 -17.71 3.42
N GLU A 477 14.46 -17.28 2.20
CA GLU A 477 14.42 -15.85 1.80
C GLU A 477 12.98 -15.37 1.62
N GLY A 478 12.09 -16.25 1.19
CA GLY A 478 10.68 -15.97 0.99
C GLY A 478 9.80 -17.19 0.99
N ILE A 479 8.51 -16.96 1.18
CA ILE A 479 7.48 -17.98 1.28
C ILE A 479 6.41 -17.77 0.21
N LEU A 480 6.07 -18.82 -0.52
CA LEU A 480 5.01 -18.84 -1.51
C LEU A 480 4.00 -19.93 -1.16
N THR A 481 2.72 -19.59 -1.03
CA THR A 481 1.66 -20.57 -0.77
C THR A 481 0.54 -20.52 -1.81
N ALA A 482 0.01 -21.71 -2.13
CA ALA A 482 -1.14 -21.86 -3.02
C ALA A 482 -2.43 -21.36 -2.35
N ARG A 483 -2.56 -21.57 -1.05
CA ARG A 483 -3.72 -21.22 -0.23
C ARG A 483 -3.33 -20.25 0.87
N GLY A 484 -4.33 -19.64 1.46
CA GLY A 484 -4.19 -18.73 2.59
C GLY A 484 -4.49 -17.28 2.22
N GLY A 485 -5.13 -16.57 3.15
CA GLY A 485 -5.41 -15.14 3.07
C GLY A 485 -4.31 -14.32 3.75
N MET A 486 -4.57 -13.02 3.90
CA MET A 486 -3.70 -12.06 4.59
C MET A 486 -3.53 -12.35 6.09
N THR A 487 -4.40 -13.17 6.66
CA THR A 487 -4.39 -13.60 8.07
C THR A 487 -3.99 -15.06 8.24
N SER A 488 -3.58 -15.75 7.16
CA SER A 488 -3.10 -17.14 7.23
C SER A 488 -1.81 -17.24 8.05
N HIS A 489 -1.50 -18.44 8.52
CA HIS A 489 -0.25 -18.72 9.25
C HIS A 489 0.99 -18.24 8.47
N ALA A 490 1.07 -18.54 7.17
CA ALA A 490 2.16 -18.07 6.31
C ALA A 490 2.30 -16.54 6.32
N ALA A 491 1.19 -15.82 6.15
CA ALA A 491 1.18 -14.36 6.10
C ALA A 491 1.58 -13.72 7.42
N VAL A 492 1.02 -14.19 8.53
CA VAL A 492 1.26 -13.64 9.88
C VAL A 492 2.70 -13.90 10.33
N VAL A 493 3.16 -15.14 10.17
CA VAL A 493 4.51 -15.53 10.58
C VAL A 493 5.58 -14.85 9.73
N ALA A 494 5.40 -14.82 8.40
CA ALA A 494 6.34 -14.16 7.51
C ALA A 494 6.48 -12.66 7.84
N ARG A 495 5.36 -11.97 8.11
CA ARG A 495 5.39 -10.57 8.58
C ARG A 495 6.12 -10.41 9.92
N GLY A 496 5.88 -11.31 10.86
CA GLY A 496 6.58 -11.33 12.13
C GLY A 496 8.09 -11.47 11.97
N MET A 497 8.53 -12.30 11.04
CA MET A 497 9.95 -12.56 10.74
C MET A 497 10.57 -11.55 9.77
N GLY A 498 9.80 -10.64 9.19
CA GLY A 498 10.26 -9.74 8.12
C GLY A 498 10.64 -10.46 6.83
N LYS A 499 10.06 -11.62 6.57
CA LYS A 499 10.29 -12.42 5.36
C LYS A 499 9.26 -12.10 4.30
N CYS A 500 9.71 -12.02 3.05
CA CYS A 500 8.84 -11.84 1.91
C CYS A 500 7.84 -13.00 1.80
N CYS A 501 6.55 -12.69 1.62
CA CYS A 501 5.53 -13.72 1.46
C CYS A 501 4.49 -13.34 0.40
N VAL A 502 4.24 -14.28 -0.49
CA VAL A 502 3.09 -14.27 -1.40
C VAL A 502 2.20 -15.45 -1.04
N SER A 503 0.97 -15.19 -0.60
CA SER A 503 0.03 -16.23 -0.23
C SER A 503 -1.19 -16.28 -1.15
N GLY A 504 -1.93 -17.39 -1.11
CA GLY A 504 -3.15 -17.52 -1.90
C GLY A 504 -2.94 -17.45 -3.42
N ALA A 505 -1.78 -17.84 -3.91
CA ALA A 505 -1.50 -17.91 -5.34
C ALA A 505 -2.16 -19.17 -5.94
N GLY A 506 -3.48 -19.12 -6.13
CA GLY A 506 -4.30 -20.28 -6.53
C GLY A 506 -3.94 -20.93 -7.88
N ALA A 507 -3.13 -20.26 -8.71
CA ALA A 507 -2.61 -20.82 -9.96
C ALA A 507 -1.41 -21.77 -9.79
N ILE A 508 -0.85 -21.87 -8.57
CA ILE A 508 0.24 -22.82 -8.31
C ILE A 508 -0.31 -24.19 -7.90
N ASN A 509 0.24 -25.23 -8.51
CA ASN A 509 -0.10 -26.61 -8.21
C ASN A 509 1.15 -27.35 -7.70
N VAL A 510 1.19 -27.57 -6.39
CA VAL A 510 2.33 -28.19 -5.70
C VAL A 510 2.15 -29.69 -5.65
N ASN A 511 3.18 -30.43 -6.09
CA ASN A 511 3.26 -31.89 -5.99
C ASN A 511 4.44 -32.27 -5.10
N TYR A 512 4.18 -32.52 -3.82
CA TYR A 512 5.20 -32.90 -2.85
C TYR A 512 5.90 -34.20 -3.17
N LYS A 513 5.16 -35.21 -3.71
CA LYS A 513 5.72 -36.53 -4.05
C LYS A 513 6.79 -36.44 -5.13
N ASN A 514 6.54 -35.63 -6.15
CA ASN A 514 7.47 -35.43 -7.26
C ASN A 514 8.44 -34.27 -7.03
N ARG A 515 8.27 -33.53 -5.94
CA ARG A 515 9.01 -32.27 -5.63
C ARG A 515 9.00 -31.30 -6.81
N THR A 516 7.78 -30.97 -7.27
CA THR A 516 7.54 -30.07 -8.40
C THR A 516 6.41 -29.11 -8.09
N VAL A 517 6.44 -27.98 -8.75
CA VAL A 517 5.34 -27.01 -8.78
C VAL A 517 5.06 -26.59 -10.22
N GLU A 518 3.80 -26.61 -10.60
CA GLU A 518 3.34 -26.08 -11.88
C GLU A 518 2.70 -24.71 -11.65
N ILE A 519 3.16 -23.72 -12.41
CA ILE A 519 2.69 -22.33 -12.31
C ILE A 519 2.34 -21.86 -13.72
N ASP A 520 1.04 -21.67 -14.00
CA ASP A 520 0.54 -21.23 -15.30
C ASP A 520 1.15 -22.00 -16.48
N GLY A 521 1.15 -23.34 -16.37
CA GLY A 521 1.70 -24.26 -17.39
C GLY A 521 3.23 -24.39 -17.42
N VAL A 522 3.94 -23.70 -16.54
CA VAL A 522 5.41 -23.85 -16.37
C VAL A 522 5.70 -24.80 -15.22
N LEU A 523 6.31 -25.93 -15.53
CA LEU A 523 6.73 -26.93 -14.54
C LEU A 523 8.12 -26.60 -14.00
N LEU A 524 8.21 -26.37 -12.69
CA LEU A 524 9.46 -26.12 -11.96
C LEU A 524 9.73 -27.26 -10.97
N LYS A 525 10.99 -27.56 -10.76
CA LYS A 525 11.47 -28.61 -9.85
C LYS A 525 12.15 -27.99 -8.63
N GLU A 526 12.29 -28.79 -7.59
CA GLU A 526 13.16 -28.43 -6.47
C GLU A 526 14.56 -28.06 -6.96
N GLY A 527 15.08 -26.95 -6.45
CA GLY A 527 16.36 -26.37 -6.86
C GLY A 527 16.30 -25.41 -8.04
N ASP A 528 15.20 -25.32 -8.78
CA ASP A 528 15.02 -24.25 -9.78
C ASP A 528 14.85 -22.90 -9.09
N TYR A 529 15.31 -21.83 -9.75
CA TYR A 529 15.17 -20.47 -9.18
C TYR A 529 13.78 -19.90 -9.40
N LEU A 530 13.27 -19.29 -8.35
CA LEU A 530 12.02 -18.55 -8.34
C LEU A 530 12.22 -17.23 -7.60
N SER A 531 11.55 -16.19 -8.05
CA SER A 531 11.56 -14.87 -7.38
C SER A 531 10.13 -14.43 -7.07
N ILE A 532 9.91 -13.86 -5.89
CA ILE A 532 8.61 -13.40 -5.45
C ILE A 532 8.66 -11.98 -4.91
N ASN A 533 7.61 -11.20 -5.18
CA ASN A 533 7.44 -9.85 -4.68
C ASN A 533 6.29 -9.81 -3.68
N GLY A 534 6.62 -9.80 -2.41
CA GLY A 534 5.64 -9.76 -1.34
C GLY A 534 4.89 -8.44 -1.20
N SER A 535 5.40 -7.36 -1.83
CA SER A 535 4.73 -6.05 -1.84
C SER A 535 3.64 -5.95 -2.92
N THR A 536 3.78 -6.71 -4.01
CA THR A 536 2.83 -6.67 -5.16
C THR A 536 2.10 -7.99 -5.39
N GLY A 537 2.55 -9.08 -4.77
CA GLY A 537 2.02 -10.43 -4.96
C GLY A 537 2.51 -11.12 -6.25
N GLU A 538 3.45 -10.56 -6.97
CA GLU A 538 3.96 -11.11 -8.23
C GLU A 538 4.95 -12.25 -7.99
N VAL A 539 4.87 -13.29 -8.83
CA VAL A 539 5.77 -14.45 -8.86
C VAL A 539 6.49 -14.46 -10.20
N TYR A 540 7.81 -14.49 -10.19
CA TYR A 540 8.66 -14.40 -11.38
C TYR A 540 9.43 -15.69 -11.65
N LEU A 541 9.58 -16.02 -12.93
CA LEU A 541 10.43 -17.13 -13.36
C LEU A 541 11.91 -16.78 -13.20
N GLY A 542 12.66 -17.69 -12.56
CA GLY A 542 14.10 -17.58 -12.46
C GLY A 542 14.61 -16.60 -11.41
N LYS A 543 15.87 -16.23 -11.56
CA LYS A 543 16.57 -15.36 -10.64
C LYS A 543 16.41 -13.90 -11.02
N VAL A 544 15.78 -13.11 -10.15
CA VAL A 544 15.71 -11.64 -10.23
C VAL A 544 16.55 -11.06 -9.10
N GLU A 545 17.53 -10.23 -9.43
CA GLU A 545 18.43 -9.66 -8.42
C GLU A 545 17.69 -8.75 -7.44
N THR A 546 18.04 -8.87 -6.16
CA THR A 546 17.50 -8.06 -5.07
C THR A 546 18.57 -7.14 -4.50
N LYS A 547 18.13 -5.99 -3.97
CA LYS A 547 18.96 -5.06 -3.19
C LYS A 547 18.46 -5.05 -1.75
N PRO A 548 19.34 -5.04 -0.74
CA PRO A 548 18.94 -4.93 0.66
C PRO A 548 18.23 -3.58 0.91
N ALA A 549 17.39 -3.54 1.94
CA ALA A 549 16.79 -2.30 2.41
C ALA A 549 17.89 -1.38 2.97
N GLU A 550 17.89 -0.12 2.55
CA GLU A 550 18.80 0.91 3.07
C GLU A 550 18.05 1.78 4.08
N MET A 551 18.46 1.70 5.34
CA MET A 551 18.01 2.63 6.37
C MET A 551 18.84 3.91 6.28
N THR A 552 18.27 4.94 5.67
CA THR A 552 18.92 6.23 5.49
C THR A 552 19.01 7.04 6.79
N GLY A 553 19.91 8.03 6.84
CA GLY A 553 19.95 9.00 7.95
C GLY A 553 18.64 9.79 8.11
N ASP A 554 17.95 10.03 7.01
CA ASP A 554 16.64 10.70 7.00
C ASP A 554 15.55 9.87 7.68
N PHE A 555 15.60 8.54 7.51
CA PHE A 555 14.72 7.62 8.24
C PHE A 555 14.95 7.70 9.75
N ALA A 556 16.20 7.71 10.21
CA ALA A 556 16.52 7.88 11.62
C ALA A 556 16.03 9.23 12.15
N ALA A 557 16.24 10.31 11.39
CA ALA A 557 15.75 11.64 11.74
C ALA A 557 14.21 11.69 11.84
N LEU A 558 13.49 11.03 10.95
CA LEU A 558 12.03 10.91 11.04
C LEU A 558 11.61 10.15 12.31
N MET A 559 12.31 9.06 12.66
CA MET A 559 12.01 8.31 13.87
C MET A 559 12.27 9.11 15.15
N ASP A 560 13.32 9.93 15.16
CA ASP A 560 13.61 10.87 16.27
C ASP A 560 12.50 11.92 16.39
N LEU A 561 12.02 12.46 15.27
CA LEU A 561 10.90 13.38 15.23
C LEU A 561 9.61 12.73 15.77
N CYS A 562 9.35 11.47 15.41
CA CYS A 562 8.23 10.71 15.97
C CYS A 562 8.32 10.60 17.49
N SER A 563 9.50 10.29 18.01
CA SER A 563 9.74 10.17 19.46
C SER A 563 9.49 11.47 20.23
N LYS A 564 9.75 12.61 19.60
CA LYS A 564 9.52 13.94 20.18
C LYS A 564 8.04 14.23 20.44
N HIS A 565 7.16 13.75 19.58
CA HIS A 565 5.74 14.11 19.59
C HIS A 565 4.82 13.03 20.14
N THR A 566 5.23 11.76 20.14
CA THR A 566 4.36 10.65 20.53
C THR A 566 4.08 10.62 22.03
N LYS A 567 2.82 10.29 22.39
CA LYS A 567 2.39 9.96 23.76
C LYS A 567 2.21 8.44 23.92
N LEU A 568 1.73 7.80 22.85
CA LEU A 568 1.49 6.37 22.79
C LEU A 568 2.80 5.64 22.45
N VAL A 569 3.29 4.79 23.33
CA VAL A 569 4.53 4.06 23.08
C VAL A 569 4.31 2.81 22.25
N VAL A 570 5.33 2.35 21.56
CA VAL A 570 5.28 1.16 20.71
C VAL A 570 6.13 0.06 21.28
N ARG A 571 5.49 -1.07 21.61
CA ARG A 571 6.12 -2.34 21.97
C ARG A 571 6.09 -3.28 20.76
N THR A 572 6.72 -4.41 20.85
CA THR A 572 6.74 -5.44 19.80
C THR A 572 6.10 -6.75 20.24
N ASN A 573 5.59 -7.50 19.27
CA ASN A 573 5.27 -8.91 19.40
C ASN A 573 6.53 -9.70 19.00
N ALA A 574 7.15 -10.39 19.93
CA ALA A 574 8.39 -11.12 19.70
C ALA A 574 8.44 -12.39 20.54
N ASP A 575 8.78 -13.49 19.91
CA ASP A 575 8.82 -14.82 20.51
C ASP A 575 10.27 -15.37 20.57
N THR A 576 11.23 -14.67 19.96
CA THR A 576 12.66 -15.01 19.95
C THR A 576 13.53 -13.84 20.37
N PRO A 577 14.75 -14.08 20.88
CA PRO A 577 15.72 -13.02 21.16
C PRO A 577 16.07 -12.17 19.92
N HIS A 578 16.16 -12.82 18.76
CA HIS A 578 16.46 -12.13 17.50
C HIS A 578 15.38 -11.10 17.14
N ASP A 579 14.10 -11.49 17.20
CA ASP A 579 12.97 -10.57 16.93
C ASP A 579 12.97 -9.39 17.89
N ALA A 580 13.26 -9.66 19.17
CA ALA A 580 13.39 -8.63 20.20
C ALA A 580 14.51 -7.64 19.87
N GLU A 581 15.68 -8.11 19.44
CA GLU A 581 16.81 -7.27 19.05
C GLU A 581 16.49 -6.42 17.79
N VAL A 582 15.87 -7.01 16.77
CA VAL A 582 15.43 -6.29 15.57
C VAL A 582 14.45 -5.18 15.94
N ALA A 583 13.44 -5.50 16.76
CA ALA A 583 12.45 -4.52 17.19
C ALA A 583 13.07 -3.38 18.01
N ARG A 584 14.05 -3.66 18.86
CA ARG A 584 14.79 -2.62 19.59
C ARG A 584 15.55 -1.69 18.66
N LYS A 585 16.16 -2.20 17.61
CA LYS A 585 16.82 -1.36 16.58
C LYS A 585 15.83 -0.41 15.91
N PHE A 586 14.58 -0.82 15.74
CA PHE A 586 13.49 0.02 15.23
C PHE A 586 12.86 0.94 16.29
N GLY A 587 13.31 0.87 17.54
CA GLY A 587 12.88 1.74 18.63
C GLY A 587 11.70 1.22 19.46
N ALA A 588 11.43 -0.08 19.45
CA ALA A 588 10.49 -0.69 20.38
C ALA A 588 10.96 -0.56 21.82
N VAL A 589 10.04 -0.20 22.72
CA VAL A 589 10.32 0.04 24.14
C VAL A 589 9.81 -1.08 25.05
N GLY A 590 9.78 -2.28 24.55
CA GLY A 590 9.39 -3.48 25.26
C GLY A 590 8.73 -4.51 24.37
N ILE A 591 8.33 -5.63 24.96
CA ILE A 591 7.48 -6.64 24.33
C ILE A 591 6.08 -6.52 24.90
N GLY A 592 5.07 -6.34 24.01
CA GLY A 592 3.66 -6.32 24.39
C GLY A 592 2.99 -7.69 24.28
N LEU A 593 3.58 -8.61 23.52
CA LEU A 593 3.15 -10.01 23.41
C LEU A 593 4.35 -10.91 23.11
N CYS A 594 4.63 -11.83 24.02
CA CYS A 594 5.45 -13.01 23.79
C CYS A 594 4.55 -14.24 23.90
N ARG A 595 4.45 -15.00 22.80
CA ARG A 595 3.62 -16.20 22.71
C ARG A 595 4.43 -17.41 23.10
N THR A 596 4.11 -18.03 24.21
CA THR A 596 4.86 -19.16 24.74
C THR A 596 4.68 -20.46 23.95
N GLU A 597 3.54 -20.61 23.28
CA GLU A 597 3.25 -21.77 22.42
C GLU A 597 4.23 -21.93 21.27
N HIS A 598 4.72 -20.87 20.69
CA HIS A 598 5.68 -20.92 19.57
C HIS A 598 7.04 -21.51 19.97
N MET A 599 7.34 -21.49 21.26
CA MET A 599 8.59 -22.02 21.78
C MET A 599 8.61 -23.56 21.87
N PHE A 600 7.46 -24.23 21.75
CA PHE A 600 7.36 -25.68 21.96
C PHE A 600 7.58 -26.53 20.71
N PHE A 601 7.68 -25.94 19.52
CA PHE A 601 7.74 -26.69 18.27
C PHE A 601 9.13 -27.22 17.87
N ASP A 602 10.20 -26.87 18.60
CA ASP A 602 11.51 -27.50 18.41
C ASP A 602 11.48 -28.98 18.79
N ALA A 603 12.25 -29.83 18.09
CA ALA A 603 12.19 -31.29 18.19
C ALA A 603 12.22 -31.88 19.61
N ASP A 604 13.13 -31.40 20.47
CA ASP A 604 13.23 -31.89 21.84
C ASP A 604 12.09 -31.36 22.73
N LYS A 605 11.66 -30.15 22.51
CA LYS A 605 10.59 -29.49 23.26
C LYS A 605 9.24 -30.08 22.96
N ILE A 606 8.93 -30.29 21.67
CA ILE A 606 7.65 -30.85 21.26
C ILE A 606 7.46 -32.28 21.78
N LYS A 607 8.54 -33.06 21.88
CA LYS A 607 8.50 -34.39 22.48
C LYS A 607 8.05 -34.35 23.94
N ALA A 608 8.66 -33.48 24.75
CA ALA A 608 8.28 -33.33 26.15
C ALA A 608 6.85 -32.79 26.31
N MET A 609 6.41 -31.90 25.45
CA MET A 609 5.02 -31.41 25.42
C MET A 609 4.03 -32.54 25.11
N ARG A 610 4.35 -33.39 24.14
CA ARG A 610 3.55 -34.57 23.76
C ARG A 610 3.50 -35.59 24.89
N GLU A 611 4.61 -35.83 25.62
CA GLU A 611 4.62 -36.61 26.85
C GLU A 611 3.64 -36.07 27.91
N MET A 612 3.61 -34.78 28.11
CA MET A 612 2.64 -34.14 29.03
C MET A 612 1.19 -34.38 28.58
N ILE A 613 0.93 -34.24 27.27
CA ILE A 613 -0.41 -34.45 26.69
C ILE A 613 -0.88 -35.90 26.82
N LEU A 614 0.03 -36.87 26.72
CA LEU A 614 -0.28 -38.29 26.84
C LEU A 614 -0.41 -38.78 28.31
N ALA A 615 0.04 -37.99 29.28
CA ALA A 615 0.01 -38.39 30.68
C ALA A 615 -1.43 -38.44 31.22
N ASP A 616 -1.77 -39.58 31.86
CA ASP A 616 -3.10 -39.82 32.42
C ASP A 616 -3.24 -39.29 33.87
N SER A 617 -2.13 -38.94 34.50
CA SER A 617 -2.09 -38.45 35.88
C SER A 617 -1.40 -37.11 36.02
N LYS A 618 -1.70 -36.42 37.12
CA LYS A 618 -1.04 -35.15 37.47
C LYS A 618 0.49 -35.37 37.62
N GLU A 619 0.89 -36.44 38.28
CA GLU A 619 2.31 -36.80 38.51
C GLU A 619 3.02 -37.06 37.17
N GLY A 620 2.35 -37.69 36.23
CA GLY A 620 2.87 -37.89 34.86
C GLY A 620 3.07 -36.58 34.11
N ARG A 621 2.09 -35.66 34.21
CA ARG A 621 2.22 -34.33 33.61
C ARG A 621 3.35 -33.51 34.23
N GLU A 622 3.45 -33.54 35.57
CA GLU A 622 4.53 -32.84 36.30
C GLU A 622 5.92 -33.32 35.85
N LYS A 623 6.13 -34.63 35.70
CA LYS A 623 7.40 -35.19 35.17
C LYS A 623 7.74 -34.72 33.76
N ALA A 624 6.76 -34.63 32.90
CA ALA A 624 6.96 -34.12 31.52
C ALA A 624 7.27 -32.61 31.55
N LEU A 625 6.56 -31.85 32.39
CA LEU A 625 6.79 -30.42 32.58
C LEU A 625 8.15 -30.09 33.18
N GLU A 626 8.69 -30.95 34.06
CA GLU A 626 10.05 -30.83 34.54
C GLU A 626 11.11 -30.91 33.44
N LYS A 627 10.84 -31.67 32.36
CA LYS A 627 11.70 -31.71 31.15
C LYS A 627 11.60 -30.43 30.32
N LEU A 628 10.43 -29.78 30.27
CA LEU A 628 10.20 -28.53 29.55
C LEU A 628 10.80 -27.31 30.28
N LEU A 629 10.83 -27.33 31.61
CA LEU A 629 11.24 -26.20 32.42
C LEU A 629 12.61 -25.61 32.03
N PRO A 630 13.69 -26.39 31.84
CA PRO A 630 14.99 -25.85 31.42
C PRO A 630 14.95 -25.18 30.04
N TYR A 631 14.22 -25.73 29.11
CA TYR A 631 14.07 -25.17 27.76
C TYR A 631 13.35 -23.83 27.79
N GLN A 632 12.20 -23.78 28.47
CA GLN A 632 11.43 -22.54 28.61
C GLN A 632 12.22 -21.48 29.39
N THR A 633 12.93 -21.85 30.44
CA THR A 633 13.80 -20.94 31.19
C THR A 633 14.88 -20.32 30.29
N LYS A 634 15.50 -21.12 29.43
CA LYS A 634 16.49 -20.66 28.46
C LYS A 634 15.90 -19.69 27.45
N ASP A 635 14.72 -20.00 26.95
CA ASP A 635 14.02 -19.16 25.99
C ASP A 635 13.69 -17.79 26.59
N PHE A 636 13.10 -17.76 27.81
CA PHE A 636 12.78 -16.52 28.50
C PHE A 636 14.04 -15.76 28.94
N TYR A 637 15.10 -16.45 29.32
CA TYR A 637 16.37 -15.81 29.58
C TYR A 637 16.88 -15.00 28.39
N GLY A 638 16.85 -15.59 27.20
CA GLY A 638 17.30 -14.94 26.00
C GLY A 638 16.46 -13.70 25.66
N ILE A 639 15.14 -13.80 25.76
CA ILE A 639 14.21 -12.69 25.47
C ILE A 639 14.32 -11.57 26.50
N LEU A 640 14.31 -11.88 27.78
CA LEU A 640 14.47 -10.91 28.87
C LEU A 640 15.82 -10.19 28.80
N LYS A 641 16.89 -10.91 28.44
CA LYS A 641 18.22 -10.33 28.23
C LYS A 641 18.24 -9.36 27.05
N ALA A 642 17.65 -9.73 25.91
CA ALA A 642 17.55 -8.87 24.74
C ALA A 642 16.75 -7.57 25.04
N MET A 643 15.79 -7.63 25.95
CA MET A 643 14.95 -6.51 26.40
C MET A 643 15.36 -5.94 27.75
N ASN A 644 16.61 -6.09 28.14
CA ASN A 644 17.09 -5.60 29.46
C ASN A 644 16.69 -4.13 29.67
N GLY A 645 16.05 -3.85 30.82
CA GLY A 645 15.55 -2.53 31.19
C GLY A 645 14.17 -2.19 30.63
N TYR A 646 13.57 -3.05 29.78
CA TYR A 646 12.26 -2.85 29.17
C TYR A 646 11.26 -3.91 29.63
N PRO A 647 9.94 -3.57 29.67
CA PRO A 647 8.92 -4.54 30.04
C PRO A 647 8.76 -5.63 28.98
N VAL A 648 8.58 -6.86 29.43
CA VAL A 648 8.33 -8.02 28.60
C VAL A 648 7.06 -8.70 29.06
N ASN A 649 6.00 -8.57 28.26
CA ASN A 649 4.69 -9.17 28.53
C ASN A 649 4.62 -10.57 27.92
N ILE A 650 4.59 -11.57 28.79
CA ILE A 650 4.61 -12.99 28.42
C ILE A 650 3.23 -13.58 28.64
N ARG A 651 2.60 -14.02 27.58
CA ARG A 651 1.32 -14.71 27.62
C ARG A 651 1.53 -16.19 27.99
N LEU A 652 0.81 -16.66 29.00
CA LEU A 652 0.75 -18.08 29.30
C LEU A 652 0.15 -18.84 28.12
N ILE A 653 0.34 -20.16 28.07
CA ILE A 653 -0.12 -20.99 26.97
C ILE A 653 -1.58 -20.73 26.62
N ASP A 654 -1.85 -20.49 25.36
CA ASP A 654 -3.19 -20.10 24.90
C ASP A 654 -3.88 -21.17 24.06
N PRO A 655 -3.25 -21.83 23.04
CA PRO A 655 -3.93 -22.77 22.18
C PRO A 655 -4.32 -24.05 22.91
N PRO A 656 -5.35 -24.78 22.39
CA PRO A 656 -5.73 -26.07 22.94
C PRO A 656 -4.66 -27.13 22.68
N LEU A 657 -4.62 -28.18 23.50
CA LEU A 657 -3.56 -29.21 23.44
C LEU A 657 -3.51 -29.97 22.12
N HIS A 658 -4.60 -30.06 21.39
CA HIS A 658 -4.62 -30.78 20.10
C HIS A 658 -3.73 -30.11 19.05
N GLU A 659 -3.38 -28.83 19.15
CA GLU A 659 -2.46 -28.16 18.22
C GLU A 659 -1.03 -28.68 18.30
N PHE A 660 -0.65 -29.33 19.40
CA PHE A 660 0.69 -29.89 19.61
C PHE A 660 0.83 -31.36 19.16
N VAL A 661 -0.24 -31.94 18.65
CA VAL A 661 -0.25 -33.35 18.23
C VAL A 661 -0.58 -33.47 16.73
N PRO A 662 0.01 -34.44 16.03
CA PRO A 662 -0.26 -34.62 14.59
C PRO A 662 -1.68 -35.12 14.34
N HIS A 663 -2.30 -34.63 13.27
CA HIS A 663 -3.66 -35.02 12.84
C HIS A 663 -3.68 -36.06 11.73
N ASP A 664 -2.58 -36.24 11.02
CA ASP A 664 -2.44 -37.23 9.95
C ASP A 664 -1.87 -38.56 10.50
N LEU A 665 -2.15 -39.64 9.77
CA LEU A 665 -1.75 -40.98 10.18
C LEU A 665 -0.23 -41.17 10.20
N GLU A 666 0.49 -40.53 9.31
CA GLU A 666 1.95 -40.66 9.21
C GLU A 666 2.62 -39.97 10.40
N GLY A 667 2.23 -38.75 10.71
CA GLY A 667 2.68 -38.01 11.89
C GLY A 667 2.32 -38.73 13.20
N GLN A 668 1.12 -39.33 13.28
CA GLN A 668 0.71 -40.13 14.45
C GLN A 668 1.55 -41.42 14.62
N GLN A 669 1.95 -42.06 13.52
CA GLN A 669 2.87 -43.19 13.58
C GLN A 669 4.26 -42.76 14.04
N ILE A 670 4.79 -41.67 13.51
CA ILE A 670 6.09 -41.12 13.93
C ILE A 670 6.05 -40.80 15.42
N MET A 671 5.01 -40.14 15.88
CA MET A 671 4.84 -39.80 17.31
C MET A 671 4.73 -41.06 18.18
N ALA A 672 4.02 -42.08 17.73
CA ALA A 672 3.91 -43.36 18.43
C ALA A 672 5.28 -44.06 18.59
N ASP A 673 6.07 -44.08 17.53
CA ASP A 673 7.42 -44.68 17.52
C ASP A 673 8.37 -43.89 18.47
N GLU A 674 8.33 -42.56 18.43
CA GLU A 674 9.12 -41.71 19.30
C GLU A 674 8.75 -41.82 20.79
N MET A 675 7.49 -41.98 21.08
CA MET A 675 6.94 -42.05 22.43
C MET A 675 6.96 -43.45 23.01
N GLY A 676 7.20 -44.47 22.19
CA GLY A 676 7.20 -45.91 22.57
C GLY A 676 5.83 -46.42 23.00
N VAL A 677 4.77 -45.90 22.35
CA VAL A 677 3.37 -46.29 22.58
C VAL A 677 2.75 -46.77 21.24
N SER A 678 1.58 -47.39 21.30
CA SER A 678 0.88 -47.81 20.10
C SER A 678 0.25 -46.61 19.33
N VAL A 679 0.18 -46.71 18.00
CA VAL A 679 -0.49 -45.67 17.18
C VAL A 679 -1.97 -45.53 17.58
N GLN A 680 -2.60 -46.58 18.05
CA GLN A 680 -3.98 -46.59 18.52
C GLN A 680 -4.15 -45.72 19.79
N GLU A 681 -3.19 -45.76 20.70
CA GLU A 681 -3.18 -44.89 21.88
C GLU A 681 -3.06 -43.42 21.47
N ILE A 682 -2.16 -43.10 20.52
CA ILE A 682 -2.05 -41.74 19.95
C ILE A 682 -3.37 -41.32 19.34
N GLN A 683 -3.98 -42.14 18.50
CA GLN A 683 -5.27 -41.87 17.84
C GLN A 683 -6.38 -41.63 18.86
N GLN A 684 -6.48 -42.46 19.89
CA GLN A 684 -7.47 -42.28 20.96
C GLN A 684 -7.30 -40.95 21.67
N ARG A 685 -6.04 -40.58 21.97
CA ARG A 685 -5.74 -39.33 22.66
C ARG A 685 -6.05 -38.12 21.77
N VAL A 686 -5.60 -38.12 20.51
CA VAL A 686 -5.91 -37.05 19.54
C VAL A 686 -7.41 -36.90 19.37
N ASN A 687 -8.15 -38.02 19.23
CA ASN A 687 -9.61 -37.96 19.11
C ASN A 687 -10.28 -37.41 20.38
N SER A 688 -9.75 -37.72 21.57
CA SER A 688 -10.26 -37.21 22.85
C SER A 688 -10.04 -35.70 23.02
N LEU A 689 -9.04 -35.15 22.36
CA LEU A 689 -8.71 -33.71 22.37
C LEU A 689 -9.44 -32.95 21.27
N SER A 690 -9.98 -33.65 20.27
CA SER A 690 -10.68 -33.01 19.16
C SER A 690 -11.96 -32.34 19.65
N GLU A 691 -12.09 -31.06 19.34
CA GLU A 691 -13.27 -30.27 19.69
C GLU A 691 -13.95 -29.77 18.39
N HIS A 692 -15.27 -29.67 18.39
CA HIS A 692 -16.02 -29.14 17.26
C HIS A 692 -15.74 -27.64 17.04
N ASN A 693 -15.43 -26.92 18.12
CA ASN A 693 -15.10 -25.50 18.07
C ASN A 693 -13.94 -25.19 19.04
N PRO A 694 -12.69 -25.49 18.63
CA PRO A 694 -11.53 -25.35 19.49
C PRO A 694 -11.30 -23.94 20.02
N MET A 695 -11.68 -22.94 19.24
CA MET A 695 -11.52 -21.52 19.62
C MET A 695 -12.38 -21.13 20.83
N LEU A 696 -13.48 -21.83 21.06
CA LEU A 696 -14.39 -21.63 22.19
C LEU A 696 -14.26 -22.74 23.27
N GLY A 697 -13.30 -23.64 23.10
CA GLY A 697 -13.16 -24.83 23.89
C GLY A 697 -12.14 -24.76 25.03
N HIS A 698 -11.41 -25.85 25.23
CA HIS A 698 -10.46 -26.07 26.31
C HIS A 698 -9.09 -25.50 25.97
N ARG A 699 -8.95 -24.18 26.08
CA ARG A 699 -7.74 -23.42 25.79
C ARG A 699 -7.52 -22.28 26.81
N GLY A 700 -6.37 -21.63 26.76
CA GLY A 700 -6.04 -20.45 27.53
C GLY A 700 -6.15 -20.69 29.04
N CYS A 701 -6.76 -19.78 29.76
CA CYS A 701 -6.96 -19.90 31.21
C CYS A 701 -7.79 -21.11 31.63
N ARG A 702 -8.68 -21.62 30.75
CA ARG A 702 -9.46 -22.84 31.02
C ARG A 702 -8.55 -24.04 31.14
N LEU A 703 -7.57 -24.15 30.24
CA LEU A 703 -6.52 -25.18 30.32
C LEU A 703 -5.66 -25.01 31.56
N GLY A 704 -5.20 -23.78 31.87
CA GLY A 704 -4.42 -23.49 33.06
C GLY A 704 -5.18 -23.71 34.38
N ASN A 705 -6.50 -23.55 34.40
CA ASN A 705 -7.32 -23.83 35.57
C ASN A 705 -7.58 -25.33 35.78
N THR A 706 -7.67 -26.11 34.72
CA THR A 706 -7.85 -27.58 34.80
C THR A 706 -6.52 -28.31 35.03
N TYR A 707 -5.40 -27.76 34.54
CA TYR A 707 -4.05 -28.26 34.71
C TYR A 707 -3.11 -27.17 35.27
N PRO A 708 -3.28 -26.75 36.51
CA PRO A 708 -2.53 -25.64 37.14
C PRO A 708 -1.01 -25.87 37.17
N GLU A 709 -0.57 -27.11 37.06
CA GLU A 709 0.85 -27.46 36.97
C GLU A 709 1.52 -26.85 35.69
N ILE A 710 0.79 -26.64 34.61
CA ILE A 710 1.31 -25.96 33.43
C ILE A 710 1.61 -24.50 33.75
N THR A 711 0.68 -23.79 34.36
CA THR A 711 0.85 -22.40 34.82
C THR A 711 2.00 -22.28 35.81
N ALA A 712 2.14 -23.20 36.75
CA ALA A 712 3.25 -23.24 37.71
C ALA A 712 4.61 -23.41 37.01
N MET A 713 4.70 -24.32 36.05
CA MET A 713 5.92 -24.53 35.25
C MET A 713 6.31 -23.28 34.48
N GLN A 714 5.39 -22.66 33.75
CA GLN A 714 5.67 -21.48 33.01
C GLN A 714 6.08 -20.30 33.89
N THR A 715 5.43 -20.13 35.03
CA THR A 715 5.80 -19.11 36.03
C THR A 715 7.22 -19.33 36.57
N LYS A 716 7.58 -20.58 36.88
CA LYS A 716 8.96 -20.92 37.30
C LYS A 716 9.97 -20.60 36.20
N ALA A 717 9.66 -20.90 34.95
CA ALA A 717 10.54 -20.64 33.82
C ALA A 717 10.78 -19.14 33.63
N ILE A 718 9.72 -18.33 33.63
CA ILE A 718 9.77 -16.88 33.46
C ILE A 718 10.55 -16.21 34.58
N LEU A 719 10.13 -16.46 35.79
CA LEU A 719 10.75 -15.82 36.98
C LEU A 719 12.12 -16.40 37.32
N GLY A 720 12.37 -17.67 37.02
CA GLY A 720 13.70 -18.28 37.13
C GLY A 720 14.70 -17.63 36.17
N ALA A 721 14.32 -17.38 34.94
CA ALA A 721 15.14 -16.62 34.00
C ALA A 721 15.41 -15.19 34.49
N ALA A 722 14.38 -14.52 35.01
CA ALA A 722 14.50 -13.16 35.56
C ALA A 722 15.42 -13.11 36.79
N VAL A 723 15.30 -14.06 37.70
CA VAL A 723 16.20 -14.19 38.87
C VAL A 723 17.65 -14.39 38.44
N GLN A 724 17.91 -15.26 37.46
CA GLN A 724 19.24 -15.46 36.91
C GLN A 724 19.85 -14.16 36.38
N LEU A 725 19.09 -13.43 35.56
CA LEU A 725 19.53 -12.15 35.02
C LEU A 725 19.76 -11.09 36.08
N LYS A 726 18.92 -11.06 37.11
CA LYS A 726 19.12 -10.14 38.25
C LYS A 726 20.40 -10.45 39.02
N LYS A 727 20.71 -11.73 39.24
CA LYS A 727 21.99 -12.17 39.82
C LYS A 727 23.20 -11.78 38.98
N GLU A 728 23.03 -11.67 37.66
CA GLU A 728 24.03 -11.21 36.69
C GLU A 728 24.14 -9.67 36.62
N GLY A 729 23.35 -8.93 37.40
CA GLY A 729 23.38 -7.46 37.46
C GLY A 729 22.53 -6.76 36.41
N MET A 730 21.61 -7.47 35.80
CA MET A 730 20.65 -6.92 34.84
C MET A 730 19.33 -6.50 35.50
N GLU A 731 18.49 -5.77 34.77
CA GLU A 731 17.20 -5.24 35.22
C GLU A 731 16.05 -5.83 34.40
N PRO A 732 15.67 -7.10 34.57
CA PRO A 732 14.54 -7.70 33.89
C PRO A 732 13.21 -7.16 34.45
N HIS A 733 12.24 -6.90 33.54
CA HIS A 733 10.88 -6.45 33.87
C HIS A 733 9.83 -7.38 33.30
N PRO A 734 9.68 -8.62 33.84
CA PRO A 734 8.68 -9.55 33.35
C PRO A 734 7.25 -9.12 33.71
N GLU A 735 6.34 -9.30 32.79
CA GLU A 735 4.90 -9.21 33.00
C GLU A 735 4.28 -10.56 32.57
N ILE A 736 3.42 -11.11 33.41
CA ILE A 736 2.76 -12.41 33.16
C ILE A 736 1.30 -12.15 32.80
N MET A 737 0.87 -12.62 31.65
CA MET A 737 -0.46 -12.37 31.10
C MET A 737 -1.29 -13.64 31.07
N VAL A 738 -2.45 -13.61 31.70
CA VAL A 738 -3.44 -14.69 31.67
C VAL A 738 -4.35 -14.50 30.45
N PRO A 739 -4.38 -15.45 29.49
CA PRO A 739 -5.21 -15.33 28.29
C PRO A 739 -6.66 -15.78 28.54
N LEU A 740 -7.57 -15.31 27.70
CA LEU A 740 -8.91 -15.85 27.49
C LEU A 740 -9.86 -15.79 28.71
N ILE A 741 -9.66 -14.88 29.64
CA ILE A 741 -10.57 -14.78 30.80
C ILE A 741 -11.95 -14.21 30.40
N GLY A 742 -13.03 -14.79 30.91
CA GLY A 742 -14.40 -14.30 30.78
C GLY A 742 -14.96 -13.76 32.10
N ILE A 743 -14.44 -14.24 33.22
CA ILE A 743 -14.85 -13.84 34.58
C ILE A 743 -13.62 -13.67 35.49
N VAL A 744 -13.74 -12.81 36.49
CA VAL A 744 -12.67 -12.52 37.41
C VAL A 744 -12.17 -13.76 38.17
N ASN A 745 -13.02 -14.73 38.45
CA ASN A 745 -12.66 -15.95 39.18
C ASN A 745 -11.67 -16.83 38.39
N GLU A 746 -11.74 -16.81 37.05
CA GLU A 746 -10.74 -17.48 36.20
C GLU A 746 -9.36 -16.83 36.36
N PHE A 747 -9.32 -15.51 36.46
CA PHE A 747 -8.09 -14.77 36.71
C PHE A 747 -7.57 -15.02 38.14
N ASP A 748 -8.44 -14.95 39.16
CA ASP A 748 -8.07 -15.19 40.55
C ASP A 748 -7.41 -16.56 40.76
N ALA A 749 -7.97 -17.61 40.14
CA ALA A 749 -7.43 -18.95 40.22
C ALA A 749 -6.01 -19.06 39.63
N GLN A 750 -5.79 -18.40 38.47
CA GLN A 750 -4.46 -18.35 37.82
C GLN A 750 -3.47 -17.47 38.60
N GLU A 751 -3.92 -16.31 39.08
CA GLU A 751 -3.08 -15.42 39.89
C GLU A 751 -2.61 -16.10 41.15
N GLU A 752 -3.46 -16.88 41.82
CA GLU A 752 -3.09 -17.64 43.03
C GLU A 752 -1.94 -18.61 42.75
N VAL A 753 -2.01 -19.38 41.65
CA VAL A 753 -0.95 -20.28 41.20
C VAL A 753 0.35 -19.51 40.91
N ILE A 754 0.25 -18.41 40.19
CA ILE A 754 1.39 -17.57 39.81
C ILE A 754 2.08 -16.99 41.06
N ARG A 755 1.34 -16.37 41.96
CA ARG A 755 1.87 -15.73 43.17
C ARG A 755 2.49 -16.74 44.14
N LYS A 756 1.83 -17.89 44.31
CA LYS A 756 2.37 -18.98 45.14
C LYS A 756 3.68 -19.51 44.55
N THR A 757 3.73 -19.80 43.29
CA THR A 757 4.93 -20.29 42.60
C THR A 757 6.06 -19.27 42.67
N ALA A 758 5.78 -17.99 42.47
CA ALA A 758 6.77 -16.91 42.61
C ALA A 758 7.35 -16.82 44.02
N LYS A 759 6.48 -16.89 45.04
CA LYS A 759 6.92 -16.85 46.47
C LYS A 759 7.85 -18.01 46.82
N GLU A 760 7.50 -19.21 46.38
CA GLU A 760 8.31 -20.40 46.60
C GLU A 760 9.67 -20.31 45.90
N LEU A 761 9.67 -19.86 44.64
CA LEU A 761 10.90 -19.69 43.85
C LEU A 761 11.83 -18.63 44.47
N PHE A 762 11.30 -17.47 44.80
CA PHE A 762 12.10 -16.39 45.40
C PHE A 762 12.67 -16.76 46.75
N ALA A 763 11.93 -17.51 47.58
CA ALA A 763 12.43 -18.05 48.83
C ALA A 763 13.58 -19.05 48.61
N THR A 764 13.50 -19.90 47.60
CA THR A 764 14.55 -20.86 47.26
C THR A 764 15.80 -20.19 46.70
N GLU A 765 15.64 -19.20 45.82
CA GLU A 765 16.72 -18.50 45.14
C GLU A 765 17.35 -17.37 45.95
N GLY A 766 16.66 -16.88 46.99
CA GLY A 766 17.10 -15.78 47.85
C GLY A 766 17.13 -14.41 47.15
N VAL A 767 16.49 -14.28 46.02
CA VAL A 767 16.39 -13.06 45.21
C VAL A 767 14.95 -12.87 44.75
N GLU A 768 14.44 -11.67 44.91
CA GLU A 768 13.13 -11.27 44.42
C GLU A 768 13.27 -10.40 43.16
N VAL A 769 12.42 -10.63 42.17
CA VAL A 769 12.28 -9.80 40.96
C VAL A 769 10.88 -9.21 40.95
N PRO A 770 10.73 -7.89 40.84
CA PRO A 770 9.41 -7.28 40.63
C PRO A 770 8.79 -7.75 39.33
N PHE A 771 7.53 -8.10 39.36
CA PHE A 771 6.75 -8.49 38.18
C PHE A 771 5.28 -8.11 38.33
N ARG A 772 4.58 -8.02 37.22
CA ARG A 772 3.13 -7.73 37.18
C ARG A 772 2.40 -8.95 36.70
N VAL A 773 1.16 -9.10 37.13
CA VAL A 773 0.19 -10.08 36.62
C VAL A 773 -1.00 -9.34 36.07
N GLY A 774 -1.26 -9.52 34.82
CA GLY A 774 -2.38 -8.92 34.11
C GLY A 774 -3.11 -9.92 33.23
N THR A 775 -4.02 -9.42 32.45
CA THR A 775 -4.84 -10.28 31.59
C THR A 775 -5.00 -9.71 30.20
N MET A 776 -5.21 -10.63 29.24
CA MET A 776 -5.69 -10.27 27.92
C MET A 776 -7.21 -10.05 27.98
N ILE A 777 -7.68 -8.91 27.49
CA ILE A 777 -9.09 -8.63 27.27
C ILE A 777 -9.39 -8.97 25.81
N GLU A 778 -10.02 -10.11 25.61
CA GLU A 778 -10.26 -10.66 24.26
C GLU A 778 -11.63 -11.33 24.14
N ILE A 779 -12.37 -11.42 25.26
CA ILE A 779 -13.76 -11.88 25.29
C ILE A 779 -14.66 -10.69 25.59
N PRO A 780 -15.73 -10.47 24.83
CA PRO A 780 -16.65 -9.34 25.05
C PRO A 780 -17.15 -9.21 26.49
N ARG A 781 -17.44 -10.35 27.15
CA ARG A 781 -17.86 -10.35 28.54
C ARG A 781 -16.79 -9.76 29.47
N ALA A 782 -15.53 -10.03 29.24
CA ALA A 782 -14.43 -9.47 30.03
C ALA A 782 -14.38 -7.93 29.86
N ALA A 783 -14.56 -7.42 28.63
CA ALA A 783 -14.62 -5.98 28.40
C ALA A 783 -15.80 -5.32 29.15
N LEU A 784 -16.97 -5.96 29.15
CA LEU A 784 -18.18 -5.49 29.86
C LEU A 784 -18.01 -5.48 31.40
N THR A 785 -17.16 -6.33 31.94
CA THR A 785 -16.91 -6.47 33.39
C THR A 785 -15.49 -6.04 33.80
N ALA A 786 -14.90 -5.17 33.04
CA ALA A 786 -13.51 -4.72 33.21
C ALA A 786 -13.25 -4.03 34.55
N ASP A 787 -14.24 -3.35 35.12
CA ASP A 787 -14.19 -2.76 36.46
C ASP A 787 -13.99 -3.82 37.58
N ILE A 788 -14.63 -4.98 37.44
CA ILE A 788 -14.46 -6.08 38.38
C ILE A 788 -13.08 -6.73 38.22
N ILE A 789 -12.67 -6.95 36.97
CA ILE A 789 -11.38 -7.58 36.63
C ILE A 789 -10.20 -6.69 37.09
N ALA A 790 -10.32 -5.37 36.93
CA ALA A 790 -9.28 -4.41 37.34
C ALA A 790 -9.04 -4.33 38.86
N LYS A 791 -9.94 -4.90 39.69
CA LYS A 791 -9.66 -5.03 41.12
C LYS A 791 -8.48 -5.97 41.39
N LYS A 792 -8.22 -6.89 40.49
CA LYS A 792 -7.19 -7.92 40.59
C LYS A 792 -6.08 -7.76 39.54
N ALA A 793 -6.43 -7.64 38.27
CA ALA A 793 -5.44 -7.48 37.19
C ALA A 793 -4.72 -6.13 37.28
N GLU A 794 -3.40 -6.17 37.17
CA GLU A 794 -2.53 -4.99 37.28
C GLU A 794 -2.39 -4.25 35.95
N TYR A 795 -2.73 -4.90 34.83
CA TYR A 795 -2.77 -4.30 33.49
C TYR A 795 -3.72 -5.07 32.57
N PHE A 796 -4.15 -4.41 31.48
CA PHE A 796 -4.91 -5.00 30.40
C PHE A 796 -4.13 -4.98 29.11
N SER A 797 -4.20 -6.08 28.37
CA SER A 797 -3.77 -6.14 26.97
C SER A 797 -4.94 -6.60 26.10
N PHE A 798 -5.33 -5.80 25.12
CA PHE A 798 -6.45 -6.16 24.24
C PHE A 798 -5.96 -7.13 23.16
N GLY A 799 -6.45 -8.36 23.20
CA GLY A 799 -6.28 -9.38 22.16
C GLY A 799 -7.32 -9.19 21.07
N THR A 800 -7.08 -8.22 20.18
CA THR A 800 -8.11 -7.77 19.22
C THR A 800 -8.45 -8.79 18.16
N ASN A 801 -7.62 -9.79 17.90
CA ASN A 801 -7.96 -10.89 16.99
C ASN A 801 -9.16 -11.69 17.54
N ASP A 802 -9.03 -12.22 18.76
CA ASP A 802 -10.12 -12.95 19.42
C ASP A 802 -11.32 -12.04 19.76
N LEU A 803 -11.07 -10.82 20.19
CA LEU A 803 -12.14 -9.86 20.47
C LEU A 803 -12.97 -9.56 19.21
N THR A 804 -12.33 -9.40 18.05
CA THR A 804 -12.99 -9.22 16.76
C THR A 804 -13.78 -10.48 16.39
N GLN A 805 -13.15 -11.66 16.50
CA GLN A 805 -13.80 -12.94 16.22
C GLN A 805 -15.08 -13.13 17.04
N MET A 806 -15.01 -12.88 18.33
CA MET A 806 -16.15 -13.05 19.24
C MET A 806 -17.25 -11.99 19.04
N THR A 807 -16.85 -10.77 18.70
CA THR A 807 -17.79 -9.66 18.51
C THR A 807 -18.57 -9.77 17.20
N PHE A 808 -17.90 -10.12 16.12
CA PHE A 808 -18.54 -10.37 14.82
C PHE A 808 -19.20 -11.76 14.74
N GLY A 809 -18.76 -12.72 15.53
CA GLY A 809 -19.14 -14.13 15.35
C GLY A 809 -18.52 -14.74 14.09
N TYR A 810 -17.36 -14.24 13.65
CA TYR A 810 -16.60 -14.75 12.50
C TYR A 810 -15.45 -15.63 12.97
N SER A 811 -15.30 -16.82 12.35
CA SER A 811 -14.10 -17.61 12.53
C SER A 811 -12.97 -17.03 11.71
N ARG A 812 -11.85 -16.70 12.34
CA ARG A 812 -10.65 -16.19 11.67
C ARG A 812 -10.11 -17.18 10.64
N ASP A 813 -10.23 -18.47 10.92
CA ASP A 813 -9.73 -19.53 10.06
C ASP A 813 -10.65 -19.81 8.86
N ASP A 814 -11.96 -19.59 9.00
CA ASP A 814 -12.97 -19.93 8.00
C ASP A 814 -13.48 -18.70 7.21
N ILE A 815 -13.16 -17.49 7.62
CA ILE A 815 -13.68 -16.26 7.02
C ILE A 815 -13.33 -16.13 5.52
N SER A 816 -12.26 -16.76 5.06
CA SER A 816 -11.85 -16.78 3.66
C SER A 816 -12.92 -17.31 2.71
N SER A 817 -13.87 -18.09 3.21
CA SER A 817 -14.98 -18.63 2.44
C SER A 817 -15.99 -17.58 1.98
N PHE A 818 -16.15 -16.47 2.69
CA PHE A 818 -17.15 -15.43 2.38
C PHE A 818 -16.59 -14.00 2.36
N LEU A 819 -15.47 -13.72 3.02
CA LEU A 819 -14.88 -12.38 3.12
C LEU A 819 -14.63 -11.71 1.76
N PRO A 820 -14.05 -12.40 0.75
CA PRO A 820 -13.83 -11.79 -0.55
C PRO A 820 -15.13 -11.25 -1.18
N VAL A 821 -16.21 -12.02 -1.08
CA VAL A 821 -17.53 -11.63 -1.58
C VAL A 821 -18.11 -10.45 -0.79
N TYR A 822 -17.90 -10.41 0.54
CA TYR A 822 -18.35 -9.29 1.39
C TYR A 822 -17.62 -7.99 1.06
N LEU A 823 -16.33 -8.05 0.78
CA LEU A 823 -15.53 -6.90 0.34
C LEU A 823 -15.94 -6.45 -1.05
N GLU A 824 -16.11 -7.39 -2.00
CA GLU A 824 -16.57 -7.09 -3.36
C GLU A 824 -17.95 -6.41 -3.36
N LYS A 825 -18.90 -6.95 -2.59
CA LYS A 825 -20.26 -6.40 -2.46
C LYS A 825 -20.35 -5.20 -1.51
N LYS A 826 -19.23 -4.77 -0.90
CA LYS A 826 -19.19 -3.66 0.08
C LYS A 826 -20.09 -3.88 1.30
N ILE A 827 -20.32 -5.11 1.69
CA ILE A 827 -20.97 -5.44 2.97
C ILE A 827 -20.00 -5.10 4.10
N LEU A 828 -18.72 -5.41 3.91
CA LEU A 828 -17.61 -4.89 4.70
C LEU A 828 -16.75 -3.95 3.83
N SER A 829 -16.32 -2.85 4.40
CA SER A 829 -15.42 -1.90 3.74
C SER A 829 -13.97 -2.39 3.73
N VAL A 830 -13.57 -3.09 4.79
CA VAL A 830 -12.22 -3.63 5.02
C VAL A 830 -12.31 -4.95 5.78
N ASP A 831 -11.24 -5.73 5.76
CA ASP A 831 -11.11 -6.92 6.60
C ASP A 831 -11.00 -6.52 8.08
N PRO A 832 -11.96 -6.90 8.94
CA PRO A 832 -11.97 -6.51 10.35
C PRO A 832 -10.84 -7.15 11.17
N PHE A 833 -10.14 -8.15 10.65
CA PHE A 833 -8.95 -8.73 11.28
C PHE A 833 -7.65 -7.97 10.93
N GLN A 834 -7.68 -7.16 9.89
CA GLN A 834 -6.55 -6.30 9.51
C GLN A 834 -6.69 -4.88 10.05
N VAL A 835 -7.88 -4.29 9.95
CA VAL A 835 -8.20 -2.94 10.41
C VAL A 835 -9.25 -3.02 11.50
N LEU A 836 -8.97 -2.42 12.65
CA LEU A 836 -9.86 -2.48 13.80
C LEU A 836 -11.24 -1.89 13.48
N ASP A 837 -12.29 -2.67 13.74
CA ASP A 837 -13.65 -2.19 13.73
C ASP A 837 -13.88 -1.23 14.91
N GLN A 838 -13.78 0.07 14.62
CA GLN A 838 -13.92 1.10 15.65
C GLN A 838 -15.36 1.26 16.15
N ASN A 839 -16.34 0.85 15.34
CA ASN A 839 -17.76 1.02 15.67
C ASN A 839 -18.33 -0.06 16.60
N GLY A 840 -17.80 -1.28 16.53
CA GLY A 840 -18.21 -2.40 17.38
C GLY A 840 -17.12 -2.79 18.38
N VAL A 841 -16.05 -3.41 17.89
CA VAL A 841 -14.92 -3.86 18.72
C VAL A 841 -14.27 -2.69 19.47
N GLY A 842 -14.13 -1.54 18.81
CA GLY A 842 -13.59 -0.33 19.40
C GLY A 842 -14.40 0.21 20.58
N GLN A 843 -15.72 0.06 20.56
CA GLN A 843 -16.55 0.42 21.71
C GLN A 843 -16.23 -0.46 22.93
N LEU A 844 -16.01 -1.76 22.74
CA LEU A 844 -15.61 -2.66 23.82
C LEU A 844 -14.24 -2.29 24.40
N VAL A 845 -13.28 -1.95 23.54
CA VAL A 845 -11.97 -1.48 23.98
C VAL A 845 -12.09 -0.20 24.82
N LYS A 846 -12.79 0.80 24.31
CA LYS A 846 -13.04 2.06 25.02
C LYS A 846 -13.72 1.84 26.36
N MET A 847 -14.77 1.05 26.38
CA MET A 847 -15.53 0.73 27.58
C MET A 847 -14.66 0.02 28.63
N ALA A 848 -13.84 -0.94 28.20
CA ALA A 848 -12.96 -1.65 29.10
C ALA A 848 -11.88 -0.74 29.71
N VAL A 849 -11.31 0.18 28.94
CA VAL A 849 -10.35 1.18 29.44
C VAL A 849 -11.00 2.10 30.48
N GLU A 850 -12.18 2.64 30.17
CA GLU A 850 -12.93 3.55 31.07
C GLU A 850 -13.32 2.85 32.39
N LYS A 851 -13.91 1.67 32.31
CA LYS A 851 -14.30 0.87 33.47
C LYS A 851 -13.11 0.41 34.29
N GLY A 852 -12.07 -0.07 33.62
CA GLY A 852 -10.85 -0.53 34.28
C GLY A 852 -10.18 0.59 35.08
N ARG A 853 -10.05 1.76 34.50
CA ARG A 853 -9.44 2.95 35.13
C ARG A 853 -10.34 3.61 36.19
N ALA A 854 -11.65 3.42 36.11
CA ALA A 854 -12.56 3.83 37.19
C ALA A 854 -12.27 3.06 38.48
N THR A 855 -11.84 1.81 38.38
CA THR A 855 -11.45 0.97 39.51
C THR A 855 -9.97 1.13 39.88
N ARG A 856 -9.09 1.17 38.90
CA ARG A 856 -7.62 1.31 39.03
C ARG A 856 -7.14 2.45 38.12
N PRO A 857 -7.04 3.68 38.64
CA PRO A 857 -6.69 4.86 37.82
C PRO A 857 -5.37 4.74 37.07
N GLU A 858 -4.39 4.05 37.63
CA GLU A 858 -3.05 3.81 37.05
C GLU A 858 -2.98 2.57 36.13
N LEU A 859 -4.10 1.96 35.82
CA LEU A 859 -4.16 0.74 34.99
C LEU A 859 -3.50 0.97 33.63
N VAL A 860 -2.46 0.18 33.37
CA VAL A 860 -1.80 0.16 32.07
C VAL A 860 -2.65 -0.64 31.09
N CYS A 861 -2.96 -0.03 29.96
CA CYS A 861 -3.73 -0.65 28.88
C CYS A 861 -2.95 -0.61 27.57
N GLY A 862 -2.87 -1.74 26.90
CA GLY A 862 -2.24 -1.86 25.59
C GLY A 862 -3.02 -2.77 24.63
N ILE A 863 -2.58 -2.82 23.39
CA ILE A 863 -3.14 -3.69 22.35
C ILE A 863 -2.02 -4.55 21.76
N CYS A 864 -2.29 -5.80 21.44
CA CYS A 864 -1.29 -6.73 20.93
C CYS A 864 -1.78 -7.58 19.73
N GLY A 865 -2.99 -7.39 19.25
CA GLY A 865 -3.48 -8.03 18.02
C GLY A 865 -2.82 -7.46 16.75
N GLU A 866 -3.16 -8.00 15.59
CA GLU A 866 -2.65 -7.53 14.29
C GLU A 866 -2.89 -6.01 14.08
N HIS A 867 -3.93 -5.47 14.68
CA HIS A 867 -4.29 -4.05 14.63
C HIS A 867 -3.24 -3.12 15.27
N GLY A 868 -2.37 -3.63 16.14
CA GLY A 868 -1.34 -2.83 16.82
C GLY A 868 -0.29 -2.22 15.88
N GLY A 869 -0.16 -2.72 14.66
CA GLY A 869 0.71 -2.19 13.61
C GLY A 869 -0.03 -1.51 12.46
N GLU A 870 -1.35 -1.41 12.51
CA GLU A 870 -2.15 -0.78 11.46
C GLU A 870 -2.41 0.71 11.80
N PRO A 871 -2.08 1.66 10.90
CA PRO A 871 -2.06 3.09 11.23
C PRO A 871 -3.36 3.67 11.78
N SER A 872 -4.51 3.35 11.19
CA SER A 872 -5.80 3.89 11.66
C SER A 872 -6.20 3.34 13.02
N SER A 873 -5.87 2.07 13.26
CA SER A 873 -6.07 1.39 14.55
C SER A 873 -5.15 1.96 15.64
N VAL A 874 -3.90 2.28 15.31
CA VAL A 874 -2.95 2.95 16.21
C VAL A 874 -3.49 4.33 16.61
N LYS A 875 -3.98 5.11 15.66
CA LYS A 875 -4.59 6.43 15.92
C LYS A 875 -5.84 6.29 16.82
N PHE A 876 -6.66 5.26 16.61
CA PHE A 876 -7.76 4.96 17.51
C PHE A 876 -7.28 4.66 18.94
N CYS A 877 -6.25 3.84 19.09
CA CYS A 877 -5.66 3.54 20.40
C CYS A 877 -5.18 4.79 21.14
N HIS A 878 -4.58 5.73 20.41
CA HIS A 878 -4.23 7.04 20.95
C HIS A 878 -5.45 7.80 21.48
N ARG A 879 -6.51 7.92 20.67
CA ARG A 879 -7.75 8.65 21.05
C ARG A 879 -8.47 8.08 22.25
N VAL A 880 -8.45 6.76 22.43
CA VAL A 880 -9.09 6.10 23.61
C VAL A 880 -8.15 6.03 24.82
N GLY A 881 -6.93 6.56 24.71
CA GLY A 881 -6.01 6.71 25.83
C GLY A 881 -5.27 5.44 26.23
N LEU A 882 -4.99 4.53 25.30
CA LEU A 882 -4.09 3.41 25.57
C LEU A 882 -2.66 3.91 25.89
N ASN A 883 -1.92 3.14 26.66
CA ASN A 883 -0.53 3.43 27.01
C ASN A 883 0.44 2.96 25.92
N TYR A 884 0.15 1.82 25.29
CA TYR A 884 1.00 1.27 24.26
C TYR A 884 0.20 0.50 23.19
N VAL A 885 0.82 0.38 22.03
CA VAL A 885 0.47 -0.60 20.99
C VAL A 885 1.62 -1.59 20.84
N SER A 886 1.32 -2.82 20.43
CA SER A 886 2.32 -3.86 20.20
C SER A 886 2.10 -4.50 18.83
N CYS A 887 3.17 -4.61 18.05
CA CYS A 887 3.14 -5.11 16.69
C CYS A 887 4.38 -5.92 16.34
N SER A 888 4.39 -6.59 15.21
CA SER A 888 5.58 -7.27 14.71
C SER A 888 6.78 -6.32 14.56
N PRO A 889 8.03 -6.79 14.65
CA PRO A 889 9.22 -5.94 14.64
C PRO A 889 9.29 -4.96 13.47
N PHE A 890 8.98 -5.42 12.26
CA PHE A 890 9.02 -4.58 11.06
C PHE A 890 7.88 -3.57 10.96
N ARG A 891 6.81 -3.73 11.76
CA ARG A 891 5.72 -2.74 11.84
C ARG A 891 5.98 -1.64 12.87
N VAL A 892 7.01 -1.77 13.70
CA VAL A 892 7.35 -0.80 14.75
C VAL A 892 7.53 0.62 14.21
N PRO A 893 8.30 0.88 13.15
CA PRO A 893 8.43 2.23 12.59
C PRO A 893 7.11 2.82 12.09
N ILE A 894 6.27 2.00 11.48
CA ILE A 894 4.94 2.38 10.97
C ILE A 894 4.02 2.80 12.12
N ALA A 895 3.99 1.99 13.18
CA ALA A 895 3.22 2.29 14.38
C ALA A 895 3.72 3.56 15.10
N ARG A 896 5.04 3.77 15.15
CA ARG A 896 5.65 4.98 15.72
C ARG A 896 5.25 6.24 14.97
N LEU A 897 5.28 6.19 13.65
CA LEU A 897 4.83 7.32 12.81
C LEU A 897 3.33 7.58 12.99
N ALA A 898 2.51 6.54 12.96
CA ALA A 898 1.06 6.67 13.17
C ALA A 898 0.73 7.25 14.56
N ALA A 899 1.44 6.83 15.60
CA ALA A 899 1.30 7.35 16.97
C ALA A 899 1.69 8.84 17.06
N ALA A 900 2.79 9.23 16.39
CA ALA A 900 3.21 10.63 16.33
C ALA A 900 2.20 11.48 15.56
N GLN A 901 1.69 10.99 14.44
CA GLN A 901 0.64 11.67 13.69
C GLN A 901 -0.62 11.88 14.54
N ALA A 902 -1.07 10.87 15.25
CA ALA A 902 -2.23 10.99 16.14
C ALA A 902 -2.02 12.09 17.20
N ALA A 903 -0.82 12.21 17.76
CA ALA A 903 -0.50 13.20 18.78
C ALA A 903 -0.46 14.65 18.23
N VAL A 904 -0.09 14.85 16.97
CA VAL A 904 -0.06 16.18 16.36
C VAL A 904 -1.36 16.58 15.67
N GLU A 905 -2.27 15.63 15.44
CA GLU A 905 -3.63 15.89 14.95
C GLU A 905 -4.52 16.53 16.04
N GLU A 906 -4.27 16.26 17.33
CA GLU A 906 -4.94 16.91 18.46
C GLU A 906 -4.60 18.41 18.54
#